data_c332a0f08c09b2374b582b28642e30dc
#
_entry.id   c332a0f08c09b2374b582b28642e30dc
#
_cell.length_a   1.000
_cell.length_b   1.000
_cell.length_c   1.000
_cell.angle_alpha   90.00
_cell.angle_beta   90.00
_cell.angle_gamma   90.00
#
_symmetry.space_group_name_H-M   'P 1'
#
loop_
_entity.id
_entity.type
_entity.pdbx_description
1 polymer ?
#
loop_
_entity_poly.entity_id
_entity_poly.type
_entity_poly.pdbx_seq_one_letter_code
_entity_poly.pdbx_strand_id
1 'polypeptide(L)'
;MPSPKSLPTALLGLALVCPIMSEAQGLELGQVLIGAEDQSDEDQAIEAAKARLAQVPGGTNVVDLRRPLQGRVASNQDVLAYQPGIYAQSAGNEGVKISIRGSGINRAPGAHASGLYAMLDGLPLTGPGGTPYELLEPLWLDHVEVLRGANGFDRGALALGGAIDYVSHTGYDSPLLQVRYATGSHGYLQRQVSSGQVLGDFDYYVAMTEANADGYQDHTASESQGVIANFGYRFSPDLETRFYLRHRQTDNDLAGRVTKQSIEHDPRAANPAYVARDDRRDEPGSTFIGNKTTWYIDDDSSIQTGLVYHDYPMDLSEGPNRLKVAYTDVSGTFDYKRRDTLWGLQSQSTLGLRVTRHLPNAGASEFVRIPSGNTAGYAPGTLIRNFTYQGSDTVLHVGNDLEIADDLWLTTGLAALYTRRESDVTYPQEGGKTSLHDWDYAPRVGLRYQLTPDLQLFGNLSRSVEAPHPWSLIYSSNIRFPAGSSVATGAQRDPVKLQNQTATTLEIGGRGDSTLGQWSLAWYYAQVRHELLSVLPDANATTPYELNASPTVHQGVEASLLSPLWSPDDGGQLSLRQSYTFSDFHYRDDDRFGDNRLPGLPMHYYQGELRYDWPQGFFAAFNTQWVSKVAVDYANSYYADPYAIFGATLGYNAPKGDWQTWLDLRNLTDKHYAATVTPGYDDKGLDAARSTPGEGMAMYVGVSWSLL
;
A
#
# COMPACT_ATOMS: atom_id res chain seq x y z
N MET A 1 31.04 19.95 -13.82
CA MET A 1 30.90 20.59 -12.51
C MET A 1 29.67 21.44 -12.55
N PRO A 2 28.50 20.97 -12.07
CA PRO A 2 27.36 21.84 -11.85
C PRO A 2 27.48 22.47 -10.47
N SER A 3 27.19 23.76 -10.40
CA SER A 3 27.19 24.58 -9.20
C SER A 3 26.04 24.18 -8.26
N PRO A 4 26.22 24.25 -6.94
CA PRO A 4 25.14 23.95 -6.00
C PRO A 4 24.08 25.05 -6.05
N LYS A 5 22.83 24.66 -6.28
CA LYS A 5 21.68 25.53 -6.09
C LYS A 5 21.47 25.75 -4.59
N SER A 6 21.71 26.97 -4.14
CA SER A 6 21.45 27.40 -2.77
C SER A 6 19.94 27.36 -2.46
N LEU A 7 19.56 26.57 -1.48
CA LEU A 7 18.26 26.65 -0.82
C LEU A 7 18.11 27.99 -0.09
N PRO A 8 16.93 28.61 -0.07
CA PRO A 8 16.69 29.77 0.78
C PRO A 8 16.57 29.30 2.23
N THR A 9 17.46 29.81 3.05
CA THR A 9 17.45 29.73 4.52
C THR A 9 16.30 30.58 5.04
N ALA A 10 15.14 29.96 5.25
CA ALA A 10 13.99 30.61 5.89
C ALA A 10 13.32 29.62 6.85
N LEU A 11 14.02 29.27 7.91
CA LEU A 11 13.46 28.53 9.04
C LEU A 11 14.25 28.87 10.30
N LEU A 12 13.97 30.05 10.84
CA LEU A 12 14.30 30.39 12.25
C LEU A 12 13.43 31.59 12.64
N GLY A 13 12.38 31.34 13.38
CA GLY A 13 11.56 32.41 13.94
C GLY A 13 10.20 31.94 14.43
N LEU A 14 10.10 30.83 15.17
CA LEU A 14 8.95 30.61 16.04
C LEU A 14 9.43 30.81 17.48
N ALA A 15 9.21 32.00 18.00
CA ALA A 15 9.42 32.33 19.40
C ALA A 15 8.39 31.60 20.26
N LEU A 16 8.87 30.81 21.20
CA LEU A 16 8.11 30.26 22.32
C LEU A 16 7.43 31.35 23.12
N VAL A 17 6.11 31.41 23.11
CA VAL A 17 5.31 32.06 24.13
C VAL A 17 4.61 30.96 24.92
N CYS A 18 5.12 30.66 26.11
CA CYS A 18 4.43 29.82 27.07
C CYS A 18 3.34 30.64 27.76
N PRO A 19 2.09 30.19 27.84
CA PRO A 19 1.18 30.58 28.89
C PRO A 19 1.09 29.49 29.97
N ILE A 20 0.97 29.99 31.17
CA ILE A 20 0.92 29.36 32.48
C ILE A 20 -0.28 28.41 32.59
N MET A 21 -0.04 27.27 33.22
CA MET A 21 -1.00 26.22 33.55
C MET A 21 -2.20 26.71 34.36
N SER A 22 -3.38 26.21 33.99
CA SER A 22 -4.50 26.02 34.90
C SER A 22 -5.06 24.60 34.71
N GLU A 23 -5.15 23.88 35.80
CA GLU A 23 -5.73 22.54 35.85
C GLU A 23 -7.21 22.55 35.40
N ALA A 24 -7.57 21.76 34.43
CA ALA A 24 -8.96 21.45 34.11
C ALA A 24 -9.20 19.93 34.20
N GLN A 25 -10.15 19.56 35.04
CA GLN A 25 -10.61 18.20 35.26
C GLN A 25 -11.23 17.64 33.97
N GLY A 26 -10.85 16.41 33.59
CA GLY A 26 -11.37 15.70 32.44
C GLY A 26 -12.85 15.32 32.58
N LEU A 27 -13.58 15.47 31.51
CA LEU A 27 -14.90 14.89 31.29
C LEU A 27 -14.74 13.65 30.40
N GLU A 28 -15.14 12.51 30.95
CA GLU A 28 -15.14 11.20 30.26
C GLU A 28 -16.17 11.19 29.13
N LEU A 29 -15.72 10.78 27.94
CA LEU A 29 -16.59 10.47 26.81
C LEU A 29 -17.06 9.03 26.90
N GLY A 30 -18.37 8.83 26.80
CA GLY A 30 -19.02 7.54 26.86
C GLY A 30 -18.60 6.61 25.70
N GLN A 31 -17.56 5.83 25.94
CA GLN A 31 -17.31 4.57 25.27
C GLN A 31 -17.50 3.46 26.31
N VAL A 32 -18.11 2.34 25.90
CA VAL A 32 -18.17 1.15 26.73
C VAL A 32 -16.74 0.63 26.89
N LEU A 33 -16.05 1.10 27.94
CA LEU A 33 -14.79 0.53 28.40
C LEU A 33 -15.10 -0.51 29.45
N ILE A 34 -14.95 -1.77 29.08
CA ILE A 34 -14.83 -2.88 30.05
C ILE A 34 -13.37 -2.94 30.44
N GLY A 35 -13.07 -2.40 31.61
CA GLY A 35 -11.92 -2.69 32.45
C GLY A 35 -10.53 -2.65 31.80
N ALA A 36 -9.92 -1.46 31.76
CA ALA A 36 -8.48 -1.35 31.65
C ALA A 36 -8.02 -0.17 32.52
N GLU A 37 -7.41 -0.48 33.63
CA GLU A 37 -6.56 0.45 34.37
C GLU A 37 -5.23 0.55 33.60
N ASP A 38 -4.78 1.77 33.29
CA ASP A 38 -3.46 2.13 32.70
C ASP A 38 -3.16 1.73 31.24
N GLN A 39 -4.08 1.83 30.28
CA GLN A 39 -3.73 1.78 28.86
C GLN A 39 -3.44 3.19 28.32
N SER A 40 -2.36 3.33 27.52
CA SER A 40 -2.08 4.58 26.80
C SER A 40 -3.15 4.88 25.73
N ASP A 41 -3.33 6.13 25.34
CA ASP A 41 -4.28 6.52 24.29
C ASP A 41 -3.96 5.82 22.95
N GLU A 42 -2.69 5.55 22.68
CA GLU A 42 -2.21 4.78 21.53
C GLU A 42 -2.70 3.31 21.57
N ASP A 43 -2.62 2.64 22.75
CA ASP A 43 -3.16 1.29 22.91
C ASP A 43 -4.67 1.25 22.66
N GLN A 44 -5.41 2.27 23.09
CA GLN A 44 -6.85 2.37 22.90
C GLN A 44 -7.23 2.49 21.41
N ALA A 45 -6.49 3.26 20.62
CA ALA A 45 -6.74 3.41 19.18
C ALA A 45 -6.55 2.09 18.42
N ILE A 46 -5.47 1.37 18.71
CA ILE A 46 -5.17 0.08 18.10
C ILE A 46 -6.21 -0.99 18.52
N GLU A 47 -6.59 -1.05 19.79
CA GLU A 47 -7.60 -2.01 20.27
C GLU A 47 -8.99 -1.69 19.69
N ALA A 48 -9.36 -0.43 19.55
CA ALA A 48 -10.59 -0.02 18.88
C ALA A 48 -10.60 -0.43 17.40
N ALA A 49 -9.46 -0.29 16.70
CA ALA A 49 -9.30 -0.77 15.32
C ALA A 49 -9.44 -2.29 15.24
N LYS A 50 -8.82 -3.05 16.15
CA LYS A 50 -8.95 -4.52 16.22
C LYS A 50 -10.40 -4.93 16.48
N ALA A 51 -11.09 -4.31 17.44
CA ALA A 51 -12.48 -4.59 17.76
C ALA A 51 -13.42 -4.31 16.57
N ARG A 52 -13.21 -3.21 15.86
CA ARG A 52 -13.97 -2.85 14.66
C ARG A 52 -13.72 -3.85 13.52
N LEU A 53 -12.46 -4.19 13.24
CA LEU A 53 -12.14 -5.13 12.18
C LEU A 53 -12.53 -6.57 12.52
N ALA A 54 -12.64 -6.92 13.80
CA ALA A 54 -13.19 -8.20 14.25
C ALA A 54 -14.69 -8.37 13.90
N GLN A 55 -15.40 -7.29 13.62
CA GLN A 55 -16.80 -7.36 13.15
C GLN A 55 -16.91 -7.78 11.67
N VAL A 56 -15.82 -7.73 10.91
CA VAL A 56 -15.80 -8.17 9.51
C VAL A 56 -15.72 -9.71 9.47
N PRO A 57 -16.68 -10.42 8.83
CA PRO A 57 -16.63 -11.89 8.71
C PRO A 57 -15.65 -12.32 7.63
N GLY A 58 -14.36 -12.03 7.80
CA GLY A 58 -13.30 -12.31 6.83
C GLY A 58 -11.93 -11.90 7.31
N GLY A 59 -10.91 -12.12 6.47
CA GLY A 59 -9.52 -11.82 6.78
C GLY A 59 -9.26 -10.32 6.88
N THR A 60 -8.86 -9.89 8.06
CA THR A 60 -8.49 -8.51 8.39
C THR A 60 -7.23 -8.50 9.25
N ASN A 61 -6.50 -7.39 9.24
CA ASN A 61 -5.32 -7.19 10.08
C ASN A 61 -5.29 -5.74 10.59
N VAL A 62 -4.81 -5.57 11.82
CA VAL A 62 -4.29 -4.30 12.33
C VAL A 62 -2.79 -4.46 12.50
N VAL A 63 -2.03 -3.60 11.85
CA VAL A 63 -0.57 -3.59 11.91
C VAL A 63 -0.15 -2.52 12.90
N ASP A 64 0.22 -2.93 14.09
CA ASP A 64 0.82 -2.07 15.11
C ASP A 64 2.26 -1.73 14.70
N LEU A 65 2.56 -0.46 14.52
CA LEU A 65 3.88 0.00 14.03
C LEU A 65 4.92 0.20 15.14
N ARG A 66 4.56 0.09 16.40
CA ARG A 66 5.50 0.27 17.53
C ARG A 66 6.70 -0.70 17.45
N ARG A 67 6.47 -1.98 17.08
CA ARG A 67 7.58 -2.93 16.87
C ARG A 67 8.41 -2.65 15.62
N PRO A 68 7.83 -2.46 14.42
CA PRO A 68 8.59 -2.06 13.23
C PRO A 68 9.44 -0.81 13.45
N LEU A 69 8.93 0.20 14.15
CA LEU A 69 9.65 1.44 14.46
C LEU A 69 10.87 1.26 15.37
N GLN A 70 11.04 0.09 15.98
CA GLN A 70 12.25 -0.31 16.72
C GLN A 70 13.34 -0.91 15.81
N GLY A 71 13.30 -0.66 14.52
CA GLY A 71 14.26 -1.01 13.50
C GLY A 71 14.25 0.05 12.38
N ARG A 72 14.89 -0.27 11.25
CA ARG A 72 14.78 0.55 10.05
C ARG A 72 13.39 0.37 9.43
N VAL A 73 12.67 1.46 9.27
CA VAL A 73 11.40 1.50 8.55
C VAL A 73 11.48 2.56 7.46
N ALA A 74 11.63 2.12 6.22
CA ALA A 74 11.84 3.00 5.08
C ALA A 74 10.73 2.90 4.03
N SER A 75 9.94 1.82 4.04
CA SER A 75 8.95 1.57 2.99
C SER A 75 7.77 0.73 3.48
N ASN A 76 6.76 0.60 2.63
CA ASN A 76 5.63 -0.30 2.87
C ASN A 76 6.04 -1.79 3.02
N GLN A 77 7.20 -2.21 2.53
CA GLN A 77 7.72 -3.55 2.80
C GLN A 77 7.96 -3.76 4.30
N ASP A 78 8.55 -2.78 4.98
CA ASP A 78 8.82 -2.83 6.41
C ASP A 78 7.52 -2.76 7.23
N VAL A 79 6.58 -1.90 6.80
CA VAL A 79 5.26 -1.72 7.43
C VAL A 79 4.42 -2.99 7.38
N LEU A 80 4.33 -3.62 6.20
CA LEU A 80 3.45 -4.76 5.95
C LEU A 80 4.13 -6.11 6.22
N ALA A 81 5.33 -6.11 6.79
CA ALA A 81 6.02 -7.34 7.18
C ALA A 81 5.21 -8.13 8.22
N TYR A 82 5.32 -9.45 8.17
CA TYR A 82 4.63 -10.42 9.04
C TYR A 82 3.10 -10.42 8.95
N GLN A 83 2.54 -9.85 7.88
CA GLN A 83 1.10 -9.88 7.66
C GLN A 83 0.72 -11.08 6.77
N PRO A 84 -0.15 -11.99 7.24
CA PRO A 84 -0.59 -13.12 6.43
C PRO A 84 -1.40 -12.64 5.21
N GLY A 85 -1.20 -13.29 4.06
CA GLY A 85 -1.88 -12.93 2.83
C GLY A 85 -1.31 -11.73 2.08
N ILE A 86 -0.27 -11.10 2.62
CA ILE A 86 0.38 -9.92 2.02
C ILE A 86 1.80 -10.27 1.59
N TYR A 87 2.11 -10.02 0.33
CA TYR A 87 3.45 -10.06 -0.21
C TYR A 87 3.88 -8.65 -0.59
N ALA A 88 4.76 -8.06 0.20
CA ALA A 88 5.29 -6.72 -0.02
C ALA A 88 6.82 -6.80 -0.14
N GLN A 89 7.36 -6.45 -1.31
CA GLN A 89 8.79 -6.50 -1.58
C GLN A 89 9.25 -5.24 -2.31
N SER A 90 10.41 -4.75 -1.94
CA SER A 90 11.03 -3.64 -2.65
C SER A 90 11.36 -4.04 -4.09
N ALA A 91 11.05 -3.19 -5.01
CA ALA A 91 11.39 -3.29 -6.42
C ALA A 91 12.51 -2.31 -6.80
N GLY A 92 13.45 -2.12 -5.89
CA GLY A 92 14.40 -1.01 -5.95
C GLY A 92 13.67 0.31 -5.76
N ASN A 93 14.09 1.36 -6.43
CA ASN A 93 13.42 2.66 -6.36
C ASN A 93 12.21 2.80 -7.29
N GLU A 94 11.76 1.71 -7.89
CA GLU A 94 10.45 1.64 -8.56
C GLU A 94 9.29 1.56 -7.55
N GLY A 95 9.60 1.63 -6.24
CA GLY A 95 8.65 1.49 -5.15
C GLY A 95 8.51 0.05 -4.65
N VAL A 96 7.50 -0.18 -3.82
CA VAL A 96 7.20 -1.49 -3.25
C VAL A 96 6.12 -2.16 -4.07
N LYS A 97 6.35 -3.42 -4.48
CA LYS A 97 5.31 -4.28 -5.02
C LYS A 97 4.53 -4.88 -3.86
N ILE A 98 3.26 -4.50 -3.76
CA ILE A 98 2.34 -5.01 -2.74
C ILE A 98 1.32 -5.88 -3.44
N SER A 99 1.16 -7.12 -2.98
CA SER A 99 0.10 -8.01 -3.42
C SER A 99 -0.67 -8.55 -2.24
N ILE A 100 -1.99 -8.50 -2.34
CA ILE A 100 -2.91 -9.21 -1.47
C ILE A 100 -3.70 -10.18 -2.33
N ARG A 101 -3.56 -11.50 -2.05
CA ARG A 101 -4.28 -12.57 -2.76
C ARG A 101 -4.10 -12.54 -4.29
N GLY A 102 -2.90 -12.15 -4.76
CA GLY A 102 -2.55 -12.13 -6.17
C GLY A 102 -2.81 -10.81 -6.90
N SER A 103 -3.53 -9.88 -6.30
CA SER A 103 -3.78 -8.56 -6.85
C SER A 103 -2.63 -7.59 -6.56
N GLY A 104 -2.43 -6.58 -7.39
CA GLY A 104 -1.47 -5.49 -7.16
C GLY A 104 -0.02 -5.74 -7.61
N ILE A 105 0.32 -6.92 -8.14
CA ILE A 105 1.69 -7.24 -8.55
C ILE A 105 2.10 -6.56 -9.84
N ASN A 106 1.18 -6.49 -10.77
CA ASN A 106 1.44 -6.03 -12.11
C ASN A 106 1.06 -4.57 -12.26
N ARG A 107 2.06 -3.76 -12.58
CA ARG A 107 1.90 -2.33 -12.81
C ARG A 107 2.59 -1.99 -14.13
N ALA A 108 1.88 -1.27 -15.00
CA ALA A 108 2.48 -0.73 -16.21
C ALA A 108 3.48 0.37 -15.86
N PRO A 109 4.59 0.55 -16.61
CA PRO A 109 5.45 1.72 -16.50
C PRO A 109 4.62 3.01 -16.65
N GLY A 110 4.92 4.01 -15.83
CA GLY A 110 4.19 5.27 -15.87
C GLY A 110 2.81 5.25 -15.21
N ALA A 111 2.39 4.12 -14.63
CA ALA A 111 1.18 4.01 -13.84
C ALA A 111 1.50 3.89 -12.34
N HIS A 112 0.62 4.42 -11.51
CA HIS A 112 0.62 4.08 -10.09
C HIS A 112 0.07 2.67 -9.87
N ALA A 113 0.27 2.11 -8.68
CA ALA A 113 -0.16 0.75 -8.39
C ALA A 113 -1.69 0.60 -8.49
N SER A 114 -2.15 -0.59 -8.89
CA SER A 114 -3.56 -0.96 -8.98
C SER A 114 -3.83 -2.24 -8.19
N GLY A 115 -5.09 -2.64 -8.09
CA GLY A 115 -5.51 -3.89 -7.43
C GLY A 115 -5.75 -3.80 -5.94
N LEU A 116 -5.35 -2.70 -5.30
CA LEU A 116 -5.54 -2.44 -3.88
C LEU A 116 -6.06 -1.02 -3.69
N TYR A 117 -7.08 -0.85 -2.88
CA TYR A 117 -7.61 0.46 -2.54
C TYR A 117 -6.95 0.98 -1.26
N ALA A 118 -6.21 2.07 -1.38
CA ALA A 118 -5.56 2.71 -0.23
C ALA A 118 -6.34 3.93 0.25
N MET A 119 -6.34 4.12 1.55
CA MET A 119 -6.88 5.28 2.25
C MET A 119 -5.80 5.89 3.16
N LEU A 120 -5.96 7.14 3.48
CA LEU A 120 -5.23 7.84 4.55
C LEU A 120 -6.28 8.36 5.53
N ASP A 121 -6.25 7.84 6.77
CA ASP A 121 -7.21 8.19 7.83
C ASP A 121 -8.69 7.99 7.44
N GLY A 122 -8.99 6.93 6.69
CA GLY A 122 -10.31 6.60 6.16
C GLY A 122 -10.73 7.39 4.92
N LEU A 123 -9.90 8.33 4.47
CA LEU A 123 -10.14 9.16 3.28
C LEU A 123 -9.47 8.55 2.03
N PRO A 124 -10.09 8.64 0.84
CA PRO A 124 -9.54 8.09 -0.39
C PRO A 124 -8.15 8.63 -0.73
N LEU A 125 -7.14 7.75 -0.79
CA LEU A 125 -5.82 8.02 -1.35
C LEU A 125 -5.72 7.48 -2.77
N THR A 126 -6.40 6.38 -3.06
CA THR A 126 -6.51 5.79 -4.40
C THR A 126 -7.53 6.55 -5.23
N GLY A 127 -7.11 6.98 -6.40
CA GLY A 127 -7.99 7.53 -7.44
C GLY A 127 -8.05 6.66 -8.68
N PRO A 128 -8.78 7.07 -9.75
CA PRO A 128 -8.79 6.37 -11.02
C PRO A 128 -7.41 6.19 -11.65
N GLY A 129 -6.43 7.03 -11.27
CA GLY A 129 -5.01 6.94 -11.65
C GLY A 129 -4.17 5.94 -10.88
N GLY A 130 -4.74 5.20 -9.93
CA GLY A 130 -4.06 4.22 -9.08
C GLY A 130 -3.64 4.75 -7.71
N THR A 131 -2.78 4.00 -7.04
CA THR A 131 -2.31 4.31 -5.67
C THR A 131 -0.83 4.68 -5.67
N PRO A 132 -0.47 5.89 -5.26
CA PRO A 132 0.92 6.32 -5.16
C PRO A 132 1.54 5.90 -3.82
N TYR A 133 1.87 4.62 -3.65
CA TYR A 133 2.45 4.10 -2.40
C TYR A 133 3.78 4.76 -2.01
N GLU A 134 4.54 5.24 -2.99
CA GLU A 134 5.82 5.96 -2.82
C GLU A 134 5.66 7.26 -2.03
N LEU A 135 4.43 7.80 -2.00
CA LEU A 135 4.14 9.06 -1.35
C LEU A 135 3.71 8.91 0.12
N LEU A 136 3.72 7.68 0.64
CA LEU A 136 3.48 7.40 2.06
C LEU A 136 4.82 7.25 2.80
N GLU A 137 5.00 8.03 3.83
CA GLU A 137 6.15 7.91 4.74
C GLU A 137 5.73 7.08 5.97
N PRO A 138 6.33 5.92 6.19
CA PRO A 138 5.96 5.04 7.30
C PRO A 138 6.05 5.67 8.69
N LEU A 139 6.98 6.61 8.89
CA LEU A 139 7.17 7.29 10.19
C LEU A 139 6.03 8.24 10.56
N TRP A 140 5.08 8.49 9.67
CA TRP A 140 3.91 9.32 9.95
C TRP A 140 2.72 8.55 10.52
N LEU A 141 2.83 7.22 10.55
CA LEU A 141 1.72 6.32 10.81
C LEU A 141 1.76 5.77 12.23
N ASP A 142 0.61 5.76 12.87
CA ASP A 142 0.34 5.06 14.13
C ASP A 142 0.14 3.55 13.87
N HIS A 143 -0.80 3.21 12.98
CA HIS A 143 -1.07 1.83 12.60
C HIS A 143 -1.57 1.72 11.16
N VAL A 144 -1.72 0.50 10.69
CA VAL A 144 -2.32 0.22 9.37
C VAL A 144 -3.40 -0.82 9.50
N GLU A 145 -4.54 -0.59 8.85
CA GLU A 145 -5.66 -1.50 8.79
C GLU A 145 -5.76 -2.15 7.41
N VAL A 146 -5.93 -3.46 7.38
CA VAL A 146 -6.00 -4.21 6.12
C VAL A 146 -7.27 -5.04 6.06
N LEU A 147 -8.02 -4.88 4.97
CA LEU A 147 -9.17 -5.68 4.57
C LEU A 147 -8.77 -6.53 3.36
N ARG A 148 -8.55 -7.82 3.55
CA ARG A 148 -8.02 -8.71 2.50
C ARG A 148 -9.12 -9.17 1.52
N GLY A 149 -8.81 -9.14 0.22
CA GLY A 149 -9.70 -9.59 -0.84
C GLY A 149 -11.04 -8.84 -0.85
N ALA A 150 -12.11 -9.54 -1.11
CA ALA A 150 -13.46 -8.98 -1.18
C ALA A 150 -13.99 -8.40 0.14
N ASN A 151 -13.22 -8.45 1.25
CA ASN A 151 -13.58 -7.75 2.49
C ASN A 151 -13.54 -6.22 2.36
N GLY A 152 -12.84 -5.70 1.35
CA GLY A 152 -12.83 -4.28 0.98
C GLY A 152 -13.84 -3.87 -0.09
N PHE A 153 -14.88 -4.66 -0.35
CA PHE A 153 -15.85 -4.51 -1.45
C PHE A 153 -16.55 -3.14 -1.52
N ASP A 154 -16.68 -2.47 -0.40
CA ASP A 154 -17.38 -1.18 -0.23
C ASP A 154 -16.42 0.03 -0.27
N ARG A 155 -15.11 -0.21 -0.41
CA ARG A 155 -14.10 0.86 -0.31
C ARG A 155 -13.88 1.60 -1.62
N GLY A 156 -13.81 0.89 -2.75
CA GLY A 156 -13.54 1.53 -4.04
C GLY A 156 -13.59 0.57 -5.22
N ALA A 157 -13.43 1.12 -6.41
CA ALA A 157 -13.45 0.39 -7.68
C ALA A 157 -12.06 -0.14 -8.10
N LEU A 158 -11.06 -0.08 -7.22
CA LEU A 158 -9.71 -0.65 -7.40
C LEU A 158 -9.36 -1.57 -6.22
N ALA A 159 -10.34 -2.34 -5.73
CA ALA A 159 -10.25 -3.12 -4.50
C ALA A 159 -10.34 -4.64 -4.74
N LEU A 160 -9.82 -5.16 -5.87
CA LEU A 160 -9.87 -6.61 -6.13
C LEU A 160 -9.16 -7.40 -5.03
N GLY A 161 -7.94 -7.00 -4.67
CA GLY A 161 -7.14 -7.60 -3.61
C GLY A 161 -7.49 -7.13 -2.20
N GLY A 162 -8.31 -6.09 -2.07
CA GLY A 162 -8.71 -5.54 -0.78
C GLY A 162 -8.43 -4.07 -0.61
N ALA A 163 -8.46 -3.62 0.65
CA ALA A 163 -8.20 -2.23 1.00
C ALA A 163 -7.20 -2.11 2.15
N ILE A 164 -6.43 -1.03 2.14
CA ILE A 164 -5.47 -0.67 3.17
C ILE A 164 -5.78 0.75 3.63
N ASP A 165 -5.97 0.94 4.93
CA ASP A 165 -6.08 2.27 5.54
C ASP A 165 -4.82 2.57 6.36
N TYR A 166 -4.11 3.61 5.98
CA TYR A 166 -2.95 4.12 6.67
C TYR A 166 -3.40 5.19 7.65
N VAL A 167 -3.30 4.91 8.93
CA VAL A 167 -3.77 5.81 9.99
C VAL A 167 -2.59 6.60 10.54
N SER A 168 -2.68 7.92 10.44
CA SER A 168 -1.62 8.83 10.90
C SER A 168 -1.72 9.08 12.41
N HIS A 169 -0.59 9.46 13.01
CA HIS A 169 -0.58 9.95 14.38
C HIS A 169 -1.46 11.19 14.56
N THR A 170 -1.92 11.41 15.78
CA THR A 170 -2.72 12.55 16.21
C THR A 170 -2.08 13.25 17.42
N GLY A 171 -2.69 14.30 17.94
CA GLY A 171 -2.25 14.92 19.19
C GLY A 171 -2.44 14.04 20.43
N TYR A 172 -3.28 13.00 20.34
CA TYR A 172 -3.59 12.10 21.46
C TYR A 172 -2.53 11.02 21.69
N ASP A 173 -1.85 10.59 20.60
CA ASP A 173 -0.88 9.48 20.61
C ASP A 173 0.57 9.93 20.39
N SER A 174 0.83 11.22 20.39
CA SER A 174 2.12 11.79 20.03
C SER A 174 2.75 12.61 21.15
N PRO A 175 4.08 12.53 21.34
CA PRO A 175 4.77 13.39 22.28
C PRO A 175 4.80 14.86 21.80
N LEU A 176 4.96 15.80 22.75
CA LEU A 176 5.08 17.23 22.45
C LEU A 176 6.20 17.52 21.43
N LEU A 177 7.28 16.78 21.49
CA LEU A 177 8.37 16.84 20.52
C LEU A 177 9.04 15.47 20.40
N GLN A 178 9.22 14.99 19.19
CA GLN A 178 10.05 13.82 18.90
C GLN A 178 11.06 14.15 17.81
N VAL A 179 12.28 13.67 18.00
CA VAL A 179 13.35 13.74 17.01
C VAL A 179 13.85 12.32 16.77
N ARG A 180 13.86 11.89 15.51
CA ARG A 180 14.37 10.58 15.08
C ARG A 180 15.48 10.77 14.06
N TYR A 181 16.53 9.98 14.21
CA TYR A 181 17.67 9.93 13.30
C TYR A 181 18.07 8.47 13.07
N ALA A 182 18.24 8.09 11.81
CA ALA A 182 18.70 6.76 11.44
C ALA A 182 19.70 6.85 10.30
N THR A 183 20.73 6.00 10.34
CA THR A 183 21.76 5.92 9.29
C THR A 183 22.25 4.49 9.15
N GLY A 184 22.99 4.20 8.06
CA GLY A 184 23.52 2.85 7.88
C GLY A 184 24.13 2.59 6.51
N SER A 185 24.11 1.33 6.12
CA SER A 185 24.64 0.85 4.84
C SER A 185 24.05 1.60 3.64
N HIS A 186 24.79 1.63 2.55
CA HIS A 186 24.35 2.20 1.27
C HIS A 186 23.98 3.68 1.34
N GLY A 187 24.71 4.46 2.14
CA GLY A 187 24.46 5.89 2.28
C GLY A 187 23.13 6.25 2.93
N TYR A 188 22.45 5.27 3.56
CA TYR A 188 21.12 5.52 4.16
C TYR A 188 21.17 6.55 5.28
N LEU A 189 20.31 7.54 5.18
CA LEU A 189 20.08 8.57 6.19
C LEU A 189 18.60 8.92 6.21
N GLN A 190 17.96 8.89 7.40
CA GLN A 190 16.59 9.33 7.60
C GLN A 190 16.52 10.20 8.84
N ARG A 191 15.82 11.31 8.73
CA ARG A 191 15.62 12.31 9.80
C ARG A 191 14.16 12.68 9.89
N GLN A 192 13.64 12.75 11.12
CA GLN A 192 12.29 13.20 11.38
C GLN A 192 12.26 14.12 12.59
N VAL A 193 11.41 15.12 12.51
CA VAL A 193 10.96 15.91 13.67
C VAL A 193 9.44 15.90 13.65
N SER A 194 8.81 15.59 14.78
CA SER A 194 7.37 15.64 14.94
C SER A 194 6.95 16.26 16.26
N SER A 195 5.71 16.75 16.28
CA SER A 195 5.08 17.36 17.45
C SER A 195 3.59 17.07 17.44
N GLY A 196 3.04 16.64 18.56
CA GLY A 196 1.61 16.47 18.75
C GLY A 196 1.19 16.89 20.14
N GLN A 197 -0.03 17.42 20.28
CA GLN A 197 -0.58 17.80 21.56
C GLN A 197 -2.08 17.98 21.51
N VAL A 198 -2.73 17.76 22.64
CA VAL A 198 -4.14 18.07 22.88
C VAL A 198 -4.23 19.38 23.69
N LEU A 199 -4.99 20.35 23.20
CA LEU A 199 -5.17 21.69 23.77
C LEU A 199 -6.67 21.98 23.94
N GLY A 200 -7.28 21.38 24.96
CA GLY A 200 -8.72 21.46 25.19
C GLY A 200 -9.50 20.71 24.07
N ASP A 201 -10.36 21.43 23.36
CA ASP A 201 -11.15 20.85 22.25
C ASP A 201 -10.37 20.76 20.93
N PHE A 202 -9.14 21.24 20.89
CA PHE A 202 -8.25 21.22 19.74
C PHE A 202 -7.10 20.24 19.96
N ASP A 203 -6.75 19.49 18.96
CA ASP A 203 -5.52 18.72 18.92
C ASP A 203 -4.79 18.88 17.57
N TYR A 204 -3.50 18.65 17.58
CA TYR A 204 -2.71 18.67 16.36
C TYR A 204 -1.61 17.61 16.37
N TYR A 205 -1.22 17.21 15.17
CA TYR A 205 0.02 16.48 14.88
C TYR A 205 0.68 17.08 13.65
N VAL A 206 2.00 17.29 13.71
CA VAL A 206 2.82 17.75 12.57
C VAL A 206 4.12 16.95 12.56
N ALA A 207 4.51 16.44 11.41
CA ALA A 207 5.80 15.78 11.21
C ALA A 207 6.47 16.21 9.91
N MET A 208 7.79 16.34 9.95
CA MET A 208 8.66 16.59 8.78
C MET A 208 9.67 15.45 8.71
N THR A 209 9.82 14.85 7.53
CA THR A 209 10.73 13.74 7.31
C THR A 209 11.56 13.99 6.05
N GLU A 210 12.83 13.66 6.13
CA GLU A 210 13.77 13.67 5.02
C GLU A 210 14.53 12.34 5.04
N ALA A 211 14.68 11.71 3.88
CA ALA A 211 15.46 10.49 3.74
C ALA A 211 16.25 10.50 2.43
N ASN A 212 17.45 9.94 2.47
CA ASN A 212 18.26 9.69 1.28
C ASN A 212 19.02 8.37 1.42
N ALA A 213 19.37 7.77 0.30
CA ALA A 213 20.21 6.59 0.20
C ALA A 213 20.91 6.54 -1.15
N ASP A 214 22.14 6.00 -1.20
CA ASP A 214 22.80 5.65 -2.46
C ASP A 214 22.16 4.40 -3.10
N GLY A 215 21.53 3.56 -2.26
CA GLY A 215 20.91 2.30 -2.64
C GLY A 215 21.90 1.12 -2.71
N TYR A 216 21.38 -0.11 -2.64
CA TYR A 216 22.19 -1.32 -2.71
C TYR A 216 22.68 -1.63 -4.11
N GLN A 217 21.77 -1.62 -5.09
CA GLN A 217 22.07 -1.81 -6.49
C GLN A 217 22.64 -0.51 -7.08
N ASP A 218 23.58 -0.59 -7.99
CA ASP A 218 24.10 0.57 -8.70
C ASP A 218 22.95 1.30 -9.42
N HIS A 219 23.01 2.62 -9.47
CA HIS A 219 21.98 3.46 -10.06
C HIS A 219 20.59 3.29 -9.38
N THR A 220 20.61 3.28 -8.02
CA THR A 220 19.39 3.30 -7.20
C THR A 220 19.45 4.37 -6.10
N ALA A 221 20.13 5.46 -6.35
CA ALA A 221 20.09 6.59 -5.42
C ALA A 221 18.69 7.13 -5.29
N SER A 222 18.32 7.52 -4.07
CA SER A 222 17.01 8.07 -3.76
C SER A 222 17.05 9.20 -2.75
N GLU A 223 16.20 10.21 -2.96
CA GLU A 223 15.97 11.30 -2.03
C GLU A 223 14.47 11.47 -1.85
N SER A 224 14.05 11.75 -0.63
CA SER A 224 12.65 12.09 -0.34
C SER A 224 12.57 13.10 0.78
N GLN A 225 11.57 13.96 0.70
CA GLN A 225 11.22 14.90 1.76
C GLN A 225 9.72 15.12 1.80
N GLY A 226 9.20 15.34 3.01
CA GLY A 226 7.78 15.55 3.13
C GLY A 226 7.35 16.06 4.49
N VAL A 227 6.10 16.48 4.53
CA VAL A 227 5.40 16.95 5.72
C VAL A 227 4.02 16.32 5.77
N ILE A 228 3.60 15.93 6.96
CA ILE A 228 2.22 15.62 7.28
C ILE A 228 1.76 16.49 8.43
N ALA A 229 0.50 16.90 8.42
CA ALA A 229 -0.15 17.55 9.54
C ALA A 229 -1.61 17.13 9.61
N ASN A 230 -2.14 17.01 10.82
CA ASN A 230 -3.58 16.94 11.03
C ASN A 230 -3.97 17.81 12.22
N PHE A 231 -5.19 18.31 12.18
CA PHE A 231 -5.75 19.25 13.15
C PHE A 231 -7.18 18.83 13.46
N GLY A 232 -7.40 18.35 14.67
CA GLY A 232 -8.71 17.97 15.18
C GLY A 232 -9.37 19.12 15.95
N TYR A 233 -10.68 19.24 15.81
CA TYR A 233 -11.47 20.16 16.63
C TYR A 233 -12.82 19.55 16.99
N ARG A 234 -13.14 19.55 18.27
CA ARG A 234 -14.41 19.09 18.82
C ARG A 234 -15.32 20.28 19.12
N PHE A 235 -16.33 20.47 18.27
CA PHE A 235 -17.31 21.56 18.46
C PHE A 235 -18.26 21.30 19.62
N SER A 236 -18.60 20.04 19.84
CA SER A 236 -19.44 19.53 20.92
C SER A 236 -19.13 18.04 21.14
N PRO A 237 -19.66 17.41 22.20
CA PRO A 237 -19.54 15.96 22.37
C PRO A 237 -20.00 15.15 21.14
N ASP A 238 -20.94 15.71 20.36
CA ASP A 238 -21.59 15.04 19.25
C ASP A 238 -21.01 15.42 17.88
N LEU A 239 -20.13 16.45 17.79
CA LEU A 239 -19.64 16.96 16.51
C LEU A 239 -18.15 17.25 16.57
N GLU A 240 -17.40 16.53 15.76
CA GLU A 240 -15.97 16.70 15.59
C GLU A 240 -15.56 16.80 14.11
N THR A 241 -14.47 17.50 13.84
CA THR A 241 -13.88 17.59 12.52
C THR A 241 -12.38 17.48 12.59
N ARG A 242 -11.77 16.91 11.56
CA ARG A 242 -10.30 16.84 11.41
C ARG A 242 -9.89 17.21 10.00
N PHE A 243 -8.89 18.08 9.90
CA PHE A 243 -8.23 18.44 8.66
C PHE A 243 -6.90 17.71 8.55
N TYR A 244 -6.58 17.27 7.35
CA TYR A 244 -5.36 16.54 7.02
C TYR A 244 -4.63 17.26 5.89
N LEU A 245 -3.32 17.37 6.03
CA LEU A 245 -2.41 17.88 5.01
C LEU A 245 -1.24 16.92 4.89
N ARG A 246 -0.92 16.51 3.68
CA ARG A 246 0.31 15.80 3.36
C ARG A 246 0.92 16.43 2.11
N HIS A 247 2.22 16.71 2.15
CA HIS A 247 3.00 17.03 0.97
C HIS A 247 4.28 16.21 0.97
N ARG A 248 4.60 15.55 -0.13
CA ARG A 248 5.83 14.76 -0.28
C ARG A 248 6.34 14.84 -1.70
N GLN A 249 7.67 14.82 -1.84
CA GLN A 249 8.38 14.65 -3.11
C GLN A 249 9.42 13.55 -2.97
N THR A 250 9.70 12.85 -4.07
CA THR A 250 10.73 11.83 -4.17
C THR A 250 11.48 11.96 -5.48
N ASP A 251 12.77 11.64 -5.45
CA ASP A 251 13.67 11.62 -6.60
C ASP A 251 14.44 10.29 -6.57
N ASN A 252 14.34 9.49 -7.64
CA ASN A 252 14.82 8.12 -7.63
C ASN A 252 15.51 7.76 -8.95
N ASP A 253 16.73 7.24 -8.88
CA ASP A 253 17.40 6.61 -10.01
C ASP A 253 16.84 5.20 -10.23
N LEU A 254 16.78 4.74 -11.48
CA LEU A 254 16.25 3.42 -11.86
C LEU A 254 17.36 2.53 -12.38
N ALA A 255 17.65 1.44 -11.66
CA ALA A 255 18.63 0.43 -12.09
C ALA A 255 18.15 -0.46 -13.23
N GLY A 256 16.84 -0.51 -13.45
CA GLY A 256 16.21 -1.47 -14.37
C GLY A 256 16.31 -2.92 -13.87
N ARG A 257 15.78 -3.83 -14.67
CA ARG A 257 15.75 -5.26 -14.35
C ARG A 257 16.98 -5.97 -14.85
N VAL A 258 17.42 -7.00 -14.13
CA VAL A 258 18.58 -7.80 -14.43
C VAL A 258 18.23 -9.28 -14.56
N THR A 259 19.15 -10.08 -15.08
CA THR A 259 19.00 -11.53 -15.19
C THR A 259 19.28 -12.22 -13.85
N LYS A 260 18.79 -13.45 -13.68
CA LYS A 260 19.15 -14.29 -12.54
C LYS A 260 20.65 -14.48 -12.43
N GLN A 261 21.35 -14.74 -13.55
CA GLN A 261 22.79 -14.86 -13.58
C GLN A 261 23.51 -13.61 -13.08
N SER A 262 23.00 -12.42 -13.42
CA SER A 262 23.55 -11.16 -12.89
C SER A 262 23.43 -11.10 -11.37
N ILE A 263 22.24 -11.45 -10.80
CA ILE A 263 22.05 -11.47 -9.35
C ILE A 263 22.99 -12.44 -8.64
N GLU A 264 23.25 -13.62 -9.22
CA GLU A 264 24.13 -14.63 -8.62
C GLU A 264 25.60 -14.18 -8.57
N HIS A 265 26.09 -13.48 -9.58
CA HIS A 265 27.50 -13.13 -9.72
C HIS A 265 27.83 -11.71 -9.30
N ASP A 266 26.93 -10.77 -9.56
CA ASP A 266 27.09 -9.35 -9.21
C ASP A 266 25.71 -8.74 -8.88
N PRO A 267 25.21 -8.96 -7.66
CA PRO A 267 23.86 -8.50 -7.26
C PRO A 267 23.72 -6.98 -7.19
N ARG A 268 24.85 -6.25 -7.25
CA ARG A 268 24.84 -4.79 -7.30
C ARG A 268 24.75 -4.23 -8.72
N ALA A 269 25.00 -5.04 -9.73
CA ALA A 269 24.97 -4.58 -11.11
C ALA A 269 23.60 -4.07 -11.51
N ALA A 270 23.55 -2.87 -12.08
CA ALA A 270 22.38 -2.32 -12.73
C ALA A 270 22.30 -2.76 -14.20
N ASN A 271 21.13 -2.62 -14.81
CA ASN A 271 20.97 -2.79 -16.24
C ASN A 271 21.78 -1.71 -17.00
N PRO A 272 22.78 -2.09 -17.84
CA PRO A 272 23.66 -1.11 -18.47
C PRO A 272 22.93 -0.07 -19.34
N ALA A 273 21.77 -0.43 -19.89
CA ALA A 273 20.99 0.48 -20.71
C ALA A 273 20.30 1.58 -19.86
N TYR A 274 19.92 1.27 -18.63
CA TYR A 274 19.33 2.23 -17.70
C TYR A 274 20.40 3.21 -17.19
N VAL A 275 21.54 2.70 -16.80
CA VAL A 275 22.69 3.52 -16.38
C VAL A 275 23.15 4.45 -17.49
N ALA A 276 23.33 3.93 -18.72
CA ALA A 276 23.78 4.73 -19.86
C ALA A 276 22.81 5.86 -20.25
N ARG A 277 21.52 5.68 -19.95
CA ARG A 277 20.49 6.68 -20.21
C ARG A 277 20.22 7.59 -19.01
N ASP A 278 20.77 7.29 -17.83
CA ASP A 278 20.42 7.97 -16.58
C ASP A 278 18.90 7.91 -16.34
N ASP A 279 18.35 6.69 -16.35
CA ASP A 279 16.91 6.48 -16.18
C ASP A 279 16.49 6.77 -14.74
N ARG A 280 15.37 7.50 -14.55
CA ARG A 280 14.89 7.94 -13.23
C ARG A 280 13.39 8.11 -13.17
N ARG A 281 12.86 8.07 -11.94
CA ARG A 281 11.47 8.33 -11.63
C ARG A 281 11.35 9.30 -10.46
N ASP A 282 10.68 10.40 -10.69
CA ASP A 282 10.50 11.46 -9.71
C ASP A 282 9.01 11.70 -9.47
N GLU A 283 8.66 11.96 -8.22
CA GLU A 283 7.38 12.51 -7.81
C GLU A 283 7.64 13.97 -7.40
N PRO A 284 7.43 14.95 -8.31
CA PRO A 284 7.95 16.31 -8.15
C PRO A 284 7.21 17.15 -7.11
N GLY A 285 6.34 16.56 -6.34
CA GLY A 285 5.55 17.17 -5.28
C GLY A 285 4.11 16.73 -5.36
N SER A 286 3.68 15.94 -4.40
CA SER A 286 2.31 15.47 -4.27
C SER A 286 1.67 16.06 -3.03
N THR A 287 0.47 16.60 -3.19
CA THR A 287 -0.29 17.24 -2.12
C THR A 287 -1.61 16.52 -1.90
N PHE A 288 -1.87 16.16 -0.66
CA PHE A 288 -3.14 15.64 -0.20
C PHE A 288 -3.70 16.60 0.85
N ILE A 289 -4.93 17.06 0.65
CA ILE A 289 -5.68 17.88 1.60
C ILE A 289 -7.00 17.18 1.83
N GLY A 290 -7.28 16.85 3.09
CA GLY A 290 -8.48 16.13 3.49
C GLY A 290 -9.23 16.84 4.61
N ASN A 291 -10.52 16.60 4.68
CA ASN A 291 -11.34 16.91 5.84
C ASN A 291 -12.23 15.70 6.14
N LYS A 292 -12.34 15.35 7.40
CA LYS A 292 -13.28 14.35 7.90
C LYS A 292 -14.07 14.95 9.03
N THR A 293 -15.39 14.89 8.95
CA THR A 293 -16.31 15.39 9.97
C THR A 293 -17.24 14.28 10.41
N THR A 294 -17.31 14.03 11.69
CA THR A 294 -18.18 13.03 12.32
C THR A 294 -19.23 13.72 13.17
N TRP A 295 -20.48 13.37 12.94
CA TRP A 295 -21.62 13.80 13.73
C TRP A 295 -22.32 12.59 14.33
N TYR A 296 -22.30 12.48 15.64
CA TYR A 296 -23.08 11.54 16.43
C TYR A 296 -24.47 12.14 16.63
N ILE A 297 -25.48 11.62 15.91
CA ILE A 297 -26.85 12.13 15.94
C ILE A 297 -27.49 11.77 17.26
N ASP A 298 -27.22 10.57 17.72
CA ASP A 298 -27.62 9.98 19.00
C ASP A 298 -26.63 8.84 19.36
N ASP A 299 -26.86 8.16 20.48
CA ASP A 299 -25.99 7.05 20.96
C ASP A 299 -25.90 5.87 19.96
N ASP A 300 -26.85 5.76 19.05
CA ASP A 300 -26.99 4.64 18.12
C ASP A 300 -26.73 5.01 16.66
N SER A 301 -26.63 6.29 16.32
CA SER A 301 -26.49 6.70 14.93
C SER A 301 -25.45 7.80 14.74
N SER A 302 -24.68 7.67 13.65
CA SER A 302 -23.67 8.63 13.27
C SER A 302 -23.60 8.85 11.76
N ILE A 303 -23.18 10.05 11.39
CA ILE A 303 -22.83 10.43 10.02
C ILE A 303 -21.36 10.81 10.02
N GLN A 304 -20.61 10.26 9.06
CA GLN A 304 -19.26 10.70 8.76
C GLN A 304 -19.18 11.18 7.32
N THR A 305 -18.63 12.37 7.11
CA THR A 305 -18.38 12.93 5.78
C THR A 305 -16.90 13.16 5.58
N GLY A 306 -16.45 13.00 4.35
CA GLY A 306 -15.07 13.28 3.95
C GLY A 306 -14.99 14.06 2.65
N LEU A 307 -14.03 14.96 2.56
CA LEU A 307 -13.67 15.68 1.34
C LEU A 307 -12.16 15.60 1.16
N VAL A 308 -11.72 15.34 -0.09
CA VAL A 308 -10.29 15.21 -0.41
C VAL A 308 -9.98 15.96 -1.70
N TYR A 309 -8.87 16.66 -1.69
CA TYR A 309 -8.11 17.07 -2.86
C TYR A 309 -6.78 16.31 -2.84
N HIS A 310 -6.44 15.62 -3.92
CA HIS A 310 -5.21 14.87 -4.03
C HIS A 310 -4.55 15.10 -5.39
N ASP A 311 -3.34 15.64 -5.36
CA ASP A 311 -2.48 15.85 -6.51
C ASP A 311 -1.25 14.93 -6.38
N TYR A 312 -1.00 14.10 -7.41
CA TYR A 312 0.08 13.10 -7.39
C TYR A 312 0.73 12.95 -8.78
N PRO A 313 1.49 13.98 -9.21
CA PRO A 313 2.20 13.97 -10.47
C PRO A 313 3.39 13.00 -10.43
N MET A 314 3.80 12.52 -11.60
CA MET A 314 4.98 11.69 -11.78
C MET A 314 5.75 12.16 -13.01
N ASP A 315 7.09 12.17 -12.91
CA ASP A 315 8.02 12.44 -14.00
C ASP A 315 8.90 11.21 -14.22
N LEU A 316 8.64 10.46 -15.27
CA LEU A 316 9.32 9.21 -15.57
C LEU A 316 10.23 9.38 -16.78
N SER A 317 11.52 9.28 -16.57
CA SER A 317 12.56 9.24 -17.59
C SER A 317 13.06 7.79 -17.71
N GLU A 318 12.30 6.93 -18.38
CA GLU A 318 12.64 5.52 -18.61
C GLU A 318 12.72 5.25 -20.11
N GLY A 319 13.83 4.71 -20.57
CA GLY A 319 14.07 4.51 -21.99
C GLY A 319 14.35 5.81 -22.77
N PRO A 320 14.03 5.87 -24.07
CA PRO A 320 14.33 7.02 -24.91
C PRO A 320 13.40 8.21 -24.71
N ASN A 321 12.33 8.05 -23.99
CA ASN A 321 11.30 9.08 -23.79
C ASN A 321 11.23 9.52 -22.32
N ARG A 322 10.72 10.72 -22.11
CA ARG A 322 10.34 11.26 -20.80
C ARG A 322 8.83 11.41 -20.75
N LEU A 323 8.22 10.85 -19.74
CA LEU A 323 6.79 10.88 -19.51
C LEU A 323 6.48 11.74 -18.29
N LYS A 324 5.68 12.78 -18.47
CA LYS A 324 5.12 13.57 -17.38
C LYS A 324 3.64 13.23 -17.23
N VAL A 325 3.28 12.72 -16.06
CA VAL A 325 1.92 12.34 -15.72
C VAL A 325 1.39 13.31 -14.67
N ALA A 326 0.18 13.79 -14.83
CA ALA A 326 -0.55 14.56 -13.84
C ALA A 326 -1.84 13.85 -13.51
N TYR A 327 -2.00 13.51 -12.23
CA TYR A 327 -3.26 13.06 -11.65
C TYR A 327 -3.64 14.04 -10.56
N THR A 328 -4.84 14.59 -10.68
CA THR A 328 -5.42 15.45 -9.65
C THR A 328 -6.85 15.01 -9.44
N ASP A 329 -7.17 14.61 -8.20
CA ASP A 329 -8.46 14.06 -7.84
C ASP A 329 -9.18 14.93 -6.81
N VAL A 330 -10.50 14.91 -6.89
CA VAL A 330 -11.40 15.36 -5.82
C VAL A 330 -12.23 14.15 -5.40
N SER A 331 -12.31 13.91 -4.09
CA SER A 331 -13.13 12.83 -3.54
C SER A 331 -14.11 13.35 -2.50
N GLY A 332 -15.29 12.75 -2.48
CA GLY A 332 -16.27 12.93 -1.42
C GLY A 332 -16.69 11.59 -0.85
N THR A 333 -16.81 11.51 0.47
CA THR A 333 -17.32 10.34 1.18
C THR A 333 -18.47 10.71 2.10
N PHE A 334 -19.41 9.80 2.25
CA PHE A 334 -20.51 9.89 3.20
C PHE A 334 -20.77 8.50 3.73
N ASP A 335 -20.79 8.33 5.04
CA ASP A 335 -21.11 7.09 5.71
C ASP A 335 -22.14 7.37 6.82
N TYR A 336 -23.28 6.71 6.78
CA TYR A 336 -24.28 6.68 7.84
C TYR A 336 -24.27 5.31 8.50
N LYS A 337 -24.20 5.26 9.81
CA LYS A 337 -24.27 4.04 10.61
C LYS A 337 -25.39 4.16 11.62
N ARG A 338 -26.11 3.06 11.84
CA ARG A 338 -27.17 2.97 12.83
C ARG A 338 -27.20 1.60 13.48
N ARG A 339 -27.27 1.59 14.80
CA ARG A 339 -27.63 0.43 15.62
C ARG A 339 -29.11 0.53 15.95
N ASP A 340 -29.83 -0.55 15.81
CA ASP A 340 -31.25 -0.65 16.16
C ASP A 340 -31.67 -2.10 16.40
N THR A 341 -32.96 -2.30 16.55
CA THR A 341 -33.55 -3.65 16.68
C THR A 341 -34.40 -3.91 15.46
N LEU A 342 -33.99 -4.87 14.63
CA LEU A 342 -34.76 -5.31 13.46
C LEU A 342 -35.42 -6.67 13.75
N TRP A 343 -36.74 -6.75 13.70
CA TRP A 343 -37.51 -7.94 14.04
C TRP A 343 -37.24 -8.50 15.45
N GLY A 344 -36.83 -7.67 16.39
CA GLY A 344 -36.50 -8.06 17.75
C GLY A 344 -35.06 -8.55 17.92
N LEU A 345 -34.22 -8.49 16.87
CA LEU A 345 -32.82 -8.87 16.85
C LEU A 345 -31.93 -7.62 16.81
N GLN A 346 -30.75 -7.67 17.43
CA GLN A 346 -29.78 -6.59 17.34
C GLN A 346 -29.32 -6.42 15.89
N SER A 347 -29.27 -5.19 15.43
CA SER A 347 -28.96 -4.85 14.05
C SER A 347 -28.05 -3.65 13.97
N GLN A 348 -27.06 -3.72 13.09
CA GLN A 348 -26.23 -2.58 12.72
C GLN A 348 -26.29 -2.37 11.21
N SER A 349 -26.87 -1.25 10.79
CA SER A 349 -27.02 -0.89 9.39
C SER A 349 -25.99 0.14 8.97
N THR A 350 -25.51 0.05 7.74
CA THR A 350 -24.62 1.02 7.11
C THR A 350 -25.12 1.44 5.76
N LEU A 351 -25.00 2.73 5.45
CA LEU A 351 -25.22 3.29 4.12
C LEU A 351 -24.07 4.22 3.81
N GLY A 352 -23.41 4.05 2.66
CA GLY A 352 -22.31 4.91 2.31
C GLY A 352 -22.24 5.23 0.83
N LEU A 353 -21.61 6.36 0.53
CA LEU A 353 -21.34 6.84 -0.81
C LEU A 353 -19.89 7.33 -0.87
N ARG A 354 -19.17 6.88 -1.88
CA ARG A 354 -17.81 7.35 -2.21
C ARG A 354 -17.78 7.78 -3.66
N VAL A 355 -17.26 8.96 -3.92
CA VAL A 355 -17.08 9.49 -5.27
C VAL A 355 -15.67 10.04 -5.39
N THR A 356 -14.92 9.57 -6.37
CA THR A 356 -13.61 10.12 -6.73
C THR A 356 -13.62 10.49 -8.21
N ARG A 357 -13.13 11.67 -8.55
CA ARG A 357 -13.11 12.15 -9.92
C ARG A 357 -11.81 12.87 -10.24
N HIS A 358 -11.21 12.55 -11.40
CA HIS A 358 -10.14 13.34 -11.99
C HIS A 358 -10.61 14.76 -12.31
N LEU A 359 -9.78 15.74 -11.98
CA LEU A 359 -9.93 17.11 -12.48
C LEU A 359 -9.46 17.22 -13.95
N PRO A 360 -9.86 18.27 -14.68
CA PRO A 360 -9.57 18.40 -16.11
C PRO A 360 -8.09 18.46 -16.50
N ASN A 361 -7.17 18.67 -15.54
CA ASN A 361 -5.73 18.67 -15.75
C ASN A 361 -5.09 17.27 -15.70
N ALA A 362 -5.87 16.22 -15.41
CA ALA A 362 -5.35 14.86 -15.44
C ALA A 362 -4.98 14.45 -16.87
N GLY A 363 -3.80 13.89 -17.02
CA GLY A 363 -3.28 13.46 -18.31
C GLY A 363 -1.81 13.14 -18.28
N ALA A 364 -1.23 12.93 -19.46
CA ALA A 364 0.19 12.67 -19.63
C ALA A 364 0.75 13.32 -20.88
N SER A 365 2.00 13.75 -20.81
CA SER A 365 2.77 14.27 -21.93
C SER A 365 4.05 13.49 -22.10
N GLU A 366 4.34 13.02 -23.31
CA GLU A 366 5.54 12.28 -23.65
C GLU A 366 6.46 13.09 -24.55
N PHE A 367 7.73 13.17 -24.18
CA PHE A 367 8.76 13.96 -24.86
C PHE A 367 9.91 13.08 -25.28
N VAL A 368 10.57 13.42 -26.38
CA VAL A 368 11.86 12.83 -26.77
C VAL A 368 12.90 13.20 -25.73
N ARG A 369 13.58 12.20 -25.18
CA ARG A 369 14.72 12.39 -24.29
C ARG A 369 16.03 12.07 -25.02
N ILE A 370 16.09 10.89 -25.62
CA ILE A 370 17.23 10.41 -26.41
C ILE A 370 16.72 10.07 -27.80
N PRO A 371 17.06 10.84 -28.83
CA PRO A 371 16.62 10.56 -30.19
C PRO A 371 17.12 9.17 -30.63
N SER A 372 16.20 8.25 -30.89
CA SER A 372 16.54 6.89 -31.30
C SER A 372 15.35 6.22 -32.04
N GLY A 373 15.63 5.25 -32.88
CA GLY A 373 14.59 4.53 -33.61
C GLY A 373 13.60 5.48 -34.29
N ASN A 374 12.35 5.42 -33.88
CA ASN A 374 11.25 6.21 -34.42
C ASN A 374 11.35 7.73 -34.15
N THR A 375 12.17 8.12 -33.17
CA THR A 375 12.35 9.52 -32.77
C THR A 375 13.74 10.06 -33.17
N ALA A 376 14.52 9.33 -33.97
CA ALA A 376 15.90 9.70 -34.34
C ALA A 376 16.03 11.06 -35.04
N GLY A 377 14.96 11.55 -35.68
CA GLY A 377 14.91 12.85 -36.35
C GLY A 377 14.41 14.01 -35.48
N TYR A 378 14.08 13.77 -34.20
CA TYR A 378 13.56 14.81 -33.31
C TYR A 378 14.63 15.29 -32.32
N ALA A 379 14.58 16.55 -31.95
CA ALA A 379 15.43 17.10 -30.91
C ALA A 379 14.95 16.63 -29.52
N PRO A 380 15.86 16.46 -28.55
CA PRO A 380 15.48 16.25 -27.15
C PRO A 380 14.53 17.36 -26.67
N GLY A 381 13.50 16.97 -25.89
CA GLY A 381 12.46 17.88 -25.43
C GLY A 381 11.29 18.08 -26.41
N THR A 382 11.33 17.49 -27.61
CA THR A 382 10.20 17.53 -28.54
C THR A 382 9.02 16.73 -27.99
N LEU A 383 7.84 17.38 -27.91
CA LEU A 383 6.59 16.69 -27.56
C LEU A 383 6.21 15.72 -28.69
N ILE A 384 6.00 14.46 -28.35
CA ILE A 384 5.59 13.41 -29.30
C ILE A 384 4.18 12.91 -29.07
N ARG A 385 3.70 12.96 -27.83
CA ARG A 385 2.31 12.61 -27.50
C ARG A 385 1.81 13.44 -26.33
N ASN A 386 0.52 13.73 -26.34
CA ASN A 386 -0.18 14.32 -25.22
C ASN A 386 -1.55 13.69 -25.07
N PHE A 387 -1.91 13.37 -23.83
CA PHE A 387 -3.16 12.71 -23.46
C PHE A 387 -3.88 13.51 -22.41
N THR A 388 -5.22 13.44 -22.45
CA THR A 388 -6.06 13.83 -21.33
C THR A 388 -6.77 12.60 -20.77
N TYR A 389 -6.90 12.55 -19.46
CA TYR A 389 -7.63 11.51 -18.75
C TYR A 389 -8.90 12.07 -18.14
N GLN A 390 -9.99 11.33 -18.26
CA GLN A 390 -11.19 11.54 -17.47
C GLN A 390 -11.51 10.23 -16.77
N GLY A 391 -11.42 10.25 -15.45
CA GLY A 391 -11.72 9.10 -14.63
C GLY A 391 -12.66 9.48 -13.52
N SER A 392 -13.60 8.61 -13.22
CA SER A 392 -14.40 8.70 -12.00
C SER A 392 -14.84 7.33 -11.52
N ASP A 393 -14.89 7.20 -10.20
CA ASP A 393 -15.39 6.05 -9.49
C ASP A 393 -16.48 6.50 -8.52
N THR A 394 -17.64 5.87 -8.59
CA THR A 394 -18.75 6.07 -7.66
C THR A 394 -19.11 4.74 -7.05
N VAL A 395 -19.10 4.66 -5.73
CA VAL A 395 -19.47 3.46 -4.97
C VAL A 395 -20.58 3.82 -3.99
N LEU A 396 -21.76 3.28 -4.23
CA LEU A 396 -22.86 3.33 -3.29
C LEU A 396 -22.96 1.98 -2.60
N HIS A 397 -22.90 1.94 -1.27
CA HIS A 397 -23.02 0.68 -0.55
C HIS A 397 -24.07 0.74 0.55
N VAL A 398 -24.67 -0.41 0.80
CA VAL A 398 -25.57 -0.68 1.93
C VAL A 398 -25.15 -1.99 2.56
N GLY A 399 -25.18 -2.04 3.88
CA GLY A 399 -24.85 -3.22 4.65
C GLY A 399 -25.70 -3.33 5.90
N ASN A 400 -25.83 -4.56 6.39
CA ASN A 400 -26.47 -4.84 7.66
C ASN A 400 -25.79 -6.04 8.32
N ASP A 401 -25.49 -5.89 9.60
CA ASP A 401 -25.10 -6.95 10.50
C ASP A 401 -26.27 -7.22 11.45
N LEU A 402 -26.79 -8.44 11.42
CA LEU A 402 -27.94 -8.88 12.21
C LEU A 402 -27.54 -10.04 13.13
N GLU A 403 -27.74 -9.90 14.42
CA GLU A 403 -27.53 -10.97 15.38
C GLU A 403 -28.70 -11.96 15.34
N ILE A 404 -28.54 -13.02 14.54
CA ILE A 404 -29.61 -14.00 14.28
C ILE A 404 -29.77 -15.05 15.38
N ALA A 405 -28.76 -15.19 16.23
CA ALA A 405 -28.77 -15.98 17.46
C ALA A 405 -27.68 -15.41 18.39
N ASP A 406 -27.64 -15.83 19.64
CA ASP A 406 -26.64 -15.38 20.60
C ASP A 406 -25.22 -15.53 20.01
N ASP A 407 -24.49 -14.42 19.91
CA ASP A 407 -23.12 -14.34 19.37
C ASP A 407 -22.97 -14.79 17.89
N LEU A 408 -24.07 -15.04 17.17
CA LEU A 408 -24.08 -15.40 15.76
C LEU A 408 -24.63 -14.25 14.90
N TRP A 409 -23.78 -13.65 14.12
CA TRP A 409 -24.10 -12.51 13.26
C TRP A 409 -24.14 -12.89 11.79
N LEU A 410 -25.21 -12.47 11.12
CA LEU A 410 -25.35 -12.51 9.67
C LEU A 410 -25.01 -11.13 9.10
N THR A 411 -23.94 -11.07 8.33
CA THR A 411 -23.57 -9.87 7.57
C THR A 411 -24.12 -9.96 6.16
N THR A 412 -24.84 -8.95 5.71
CA THR A 412 -25.30 -8.79 4.32
C THR A 412 -24.86 -7.43 3.79
N GLY A 413 -24.49 -7.37 2.53
CA GLY A 413 -24.07 -6.12 1.92
C GLY A 413 -24.17 -6.13 0.40
N LEU A 414 -24.31 -4.95 -0.15
CA LEU A 414 -24.29 -4.72 -1.59
C LEU A 414 -23.59 -3.39 -1.88
N ALA A 415 -22.60 -3.41 -2.74
CA ALA A 415 -22.06 -2.19 -3.35
C ALA A 415 -22.42 -2.14 -4.83
N ALA A 416 -22.89 -0.98 -5.28
CA ALA A 416 -23.07 -0.64 -6.69
C ALA A 416 -21.95 0.31 -7.08
N LEU A 417 -21.16 -0.10 -8.08
CA LEU A 417 -19.97 0.62 -8.53
C LEU A 417 -20.21 1.13 -9.95
N TYR A 418 -20.05 2.43 -10.15
CA TYR A 418 -20.01 3.02 -11.49
C TYR A 418 -18.61 3.53 -11.76
N THR A 419 -17.98 2.99 -12.81
CA THR A 419 -16.65 3.38 -13.23
C THR A 419 -16.68 4.06 -14.58
N ARG A 420 -15.92 5.16 -14.71
CA ARG A 420 -15.70 5.85 -15.98
C ARG A 420 -14.21 6.01 -16.18
N ARG A 421 -13.73 5.61 -17.35
CA ARG A 421 -12.37 5.82 -17.82
C ARG A 421 -12.41 6.32 -19.26
N GLU A 422 -11.84 7.47 -19.51
CA GLU A 422 -11.67 8.00 -20.86
C GLU A 422 -10.23 8.47 -21.02
N SER A 423 -9.64 8.14 -22.15
CA SER A 423 -8.33 8.61 -22.57
C SER A 423 -8.46 9.18 -23.97
N ASP A 424 -8.03 10.40 -24.16
CA ASP A 424 -8.09 11.10 -25.44
C ASP A 424 -6.69 11.60 -25.80
N VAL A 425 -6.20 11.18 -26.97
CA VAL A 425 -4.93 11.64 -27.53
C VAL A 425 -5.13 13.00 -28.15
N THR A 426 -4.64 14.05 -27.49
CA THR A 426 -4.79 15.44 -27.92
C THR A 426 -3.64 15.93 -28.81
N TYR A 427 -2.54 15.19 -28.84
CA TYR A 427 -1.42 15.40 -29.76
C TYR A 427 -0.74 14.04 -30.03
N PRO A 428 -0.43 13.73 -31.32
CA PRO A 428 -0.84 14.42 -32.52
C PRO A 428 -2.37 14.40 -32.72
N GLN A 429 -2.95 15.38 -33.39
CA GLN A 429 -4.40 15.59 -33.54
C GLN A 429 -5.17 14.42 -34.18
N GLU A 430 -4.46 13.49 -34.82
CA GLU A 430 -5.04 12.27 -35.40
C GLU A 430 -5.09 11.10 -34.43
N GLY A 431 -4.92 11.36 -33.13
CA GLY A 431 -4.94 10.34 -32.08
C GLY A 431 -6.32 9.75 -31.81
N GLY A 432 -6.35 8.58 -31.17
CA GLY A 432 -7.58 7.88 -30.84
C GLY A 432 -8.16 8.32 -29.50
N LYS A 433 -9.47 8.13 -29.36
CA LYS A 433 -10.18 8.22 -28.08
C LYS A 433 -10.64 6.82 -27.66
N THR A 434 -10.43 6.49 -26.40
CA THR A 434 -10.90 5.25 -25.78
C THR A 434 -11.72 5.56 -24.55
N SER A 435 -12.83 4.84 -24.38
CA SER A 435 -13.70 5.02 -23.23
C SER A 435 -14.24 3.70 -22.70
N LEU A 436 -14.36 3.64 -21.39
CA LEU A 436 -15.01 2.59 -20.64
C LEU A 436 -16.01 3.23 -19.66
N HIS A 437 -17.25 2.74 -19.66
CA HIS A 437 -18.30 3.16 -18.72
C HIS A 437 -19.05 1.92 -18.31
N ASP A 438 -18.89 1.49 -17.05
CA ASP A 438 -19.50 0.27 -16.58
C ASP A 438 -20.15 0.41 -15.20
N TRP A 439 -21.22 -0.33 -15.02
CA TRP A 439 -21.83 -0.62 -13.73
C TRP A 439 -21.49 -2.03 -13.30
N ASP A 440 -20.97 -2.15 -12.08
CA ASP A 440 -20.74 -3.42 -11.42
C ASP A 440 -21.45 -3.48 -10.07
N TYR A 441 -21.67 -4.72 -9.60
CA TYR A 441 -22.28 -4.98 -8.31
C TYR A 441 -21.40 -5.94 -7.51
N ALA A 442 -21.16 -5.61 -6.27
CA ALA A 442 -20.39 -6.40 -5.33
C ALA A 442 -21.28 -6.81 -4.14
N PRO A 443 -22.04 -7.90 -4.28
CA PRO A 443 -22.80 -8.47 -3.18
C PRO A 443 -21.89 -9.17 -2.18
N ARG A 444 -22.31 -9.19 -0.91
CA ARG A 444 -21.67 -9.91 0.17
C ARG A 444 -22.70 -10.56 1.08
N VAL A 445 -22.41 -11.79 1.49
CA VAL A 445 -23.07 -12.47 2.60
C VAL A 445 -22.02 -13.16 3.44
N GLY A 446 -22.10 -13.03 4.75
CA GLY A 446 -21.15 -13.63 5.67
C GLY A 446 -21.79 -14.01 7.00
N LEU A 447 -21.12 -14.88 7.70
CA LEU A 447 -21.46 -15.29 9.07
C LEU A 447 -20.24 -15.09 9.96
N ARG A 448 -20.48 -14.64 11.17
CA ARG A 448 -19.51 -14.49 12.23
C ARG A 448 -20.09 -15.06 13.50
N TYR A 449 -19.38 -15.97 14.11
CA TYR A 449 -19.81 -16.67 15.33
C TYR A 449 -18.73 -16.59 16.40
N GLN A 450 -19.04 -15.97 17.53
CA GLN A 450 -18.19 -15.96 18.71
C GLN A 450 -18.45 -17.25 19.49
N LEU A 451 -17.69 -18.30 19.17
CA LEU A 451 -17.89 -19.64 19.76
C LEU A 451 -17.54 -19.68 21.25
N THR A 452 -16.50 -18.97 21.64
CA THR A 452 -16.08 -18.70 23.03
C THR A 452 -15.59 -17.25 23.12
N PRO A 453 -15.40 -16.67 24.31
CA PRO A 453 -14.80 -15.32 24.41
C PRO A 453 -13.49 -15.15 23.64
N ASP A 454 -12.72 -16.22 23.52
CA ASP A 454 -11.38 -16.24 22.92
C ASP A 454 -11.35 -16.84 21.50
N LEU A 455 -12.49 -17.25 20.92
CA LEU A 455 -12.54 -17.91 19.61
C LEU A 455 -13.70 -17.41 18.78
N GLN A 456 -13.36 -16.79 17.66
CA GLN A 456 -14.30 -16.37 16.65
C GLN A 456 -14.10 -17.17 15.35
N LEU A 457 -15.19 -17.69 14.80
CA LEU A 457 -15.25 -18.31 13.48
C LEU A 457 -15.97 -17.36 12.50
N PHE A 458 -15.53 -17.39 11.25
CA PHE A 458 -16.16 -16.58 10.21
C PHE A 458 -16.15 -17.27 8.85
N GLY A 459 -17.06 -16.84 7.99
CA GLY A 459 -17.05 -17.21 6.59
C GLY A 459 -17.88 -16.24 5.77
N ASN A 460 -17.53 -16.04 4.52
CA ASN A 460 -18.25 -15.18 3.62
C ASN A 460 -18.18 -15.63 2.16
N LEU A 461 -19.18 -15.22 1.39
CA LEU A 461 -19.18 -15.22 -0.06
C LEU A 461 -19.34 -13.77 -0.50
N SER A 462 -18.35 -13.25 -1.22
CA SER A 462 -18.27 -11.84 -1.57
C SER A 462 -17.76 -11.66 -2.98
N ARG A 463 -18.12 -10.52 -3.59
CA ARG A 463 -17.53 -10.11 -4.88
C ARG A 463 -16.76 -8.80 -4.72
N SER A 464 -15.67 -8.66 -5.44
CA SER A 464 -14.89 -7.44 -5.60
C SER A 464 -14.67 -7.08 -7.06
N VAL A 465 -14.35 -5.82 -7.33
CA VAL A 465 -14.25 -5.26 -8.67
C VAL A 465 -13.01 -4.40 -8.77
N GLU A 466 -12.36 -4.42 -9.94
CA GLU A 466 -11.31 -3.48 -10.29
C GLU A 466 -11.47 -3.01 -11.73
N ALA A 467 -11.47 -1.69 -11.92
CA ALA A 467 -11.48 -1.06 -13.22
C ALA A 467 -10.07 -0.97 -13.82
N PRO A 468 -9.90 -1.02 -15.15
CA PRO A 468 -8.62 -0.78 -15.77
C PRO A 468 -8.13 0.65 -15.51
N HIS A 469 -6.81 0.80 -15.50
CA HIS A 469 -6.16 2.09 -15.34
C HIS A 469 -6.30 2.95 -16.61
N PRO A 470 -6.46 4.28 -16.55
CA PRO A 470 -6.51 5.13 -17.74
C PRO A 470 -5.30 4.98 -18.66
N TRP A 471 -4.12 4.75 -18.07
CA TRP A 471 -2.89 4.46 -18.81
C TRP A 471 -3.00 3.20 -19.68
N SER A 472 -3.61 2.15 -19.18
CA SER A 472 -3.79 0.89 -19.91
C SER A 472 -4.63 1.04 -21.17
N LEU A 473 -5.59 1.94 -21.14
CA LEU A 473 -6.43 2.25 -22.29
C LEU A 473 -5.64 2.90 -23.44
N ILE A 474 -4.58 3.63 -23.15
CA ILE A 474 -3.74 4.30 -24.14
C ILE A 474 -2.83 3.32 -24.87
N TYR A 475 -2.21 2.39 -24.16
CA TYR A 475 -1.36 1.37 -24.78
C TYR A 475 -2.14 0.35 -25.58
N SER A 476 -3.45 0.28 -25.37
CA SER A 476 -4.38 -0.53 -26.13
C SER A 476 -4.92 0.16 -27.38
N SER A 477 -4.70 1.48 -27.52
CA SER A 477 -5.25 2.26 -28.66
C SER A 477 -4.26 2.40 -29.82
N ASN A 478 -4.78 2.51 -31.05
CA ASN A 478 -3.99 2.85 -32.22
C ASN A 478 -3.50 4.28 -32.16
N ILE A 479 -2.28 4.47 -31.66
CA ILE A 479 -1.67 5.79 -31.58
C ILE A 479 -0.85 6.00 -32.84
N ARG A 480 -1.23 7.03 -33.62
CA ARG A 480 -0.44 7.50 -34.76
C ARG A 480 0.60 8.51 -34.28
N PHE A 481 1.84 8.30 -34.70
CA PHE A 481 2.89 9.27 -34.48
C PHE A 481 2.73 10.48 -35.42
N PRO A 482 3.34 11.66 -35.11
CA PRO A 482 3.26 12.84 -35.96
C PRO A 482 3.61 12.56 -37.42
N ALA A 483 2.96 13.24 -38.33
CA ALA A 483 3.24 13.13 -39.76
C ALA A 483 4.72 13.43 -40.06
N GLY A 484 5.40 12.54 -40.78
CA GLY A 484 6.83 12.66 -41.10
C GLY A 484 7.74 11.89 -40.15
N SER A 485 7.21 11.24 -39.10
CA SER A 485 7.98 10.26 -38.35
C SER A 485 8.26 9.04 -39.23
N SER A 486 9.48 8.52 -39.21
CA SER A 486 9.87 7.26 -39.85
C SER A 486 9.34 6.02 -39.14
N VAL A 487 8.38 6.19 -38.23
CA VAL A 487 7.70 5.09 -37.57
C VAL A 487 7.04 4.26 -38.65
N ALA A 488 7.67 3.18 -39.02
CA ALA A 488 6.97 2.14 -39.73
C ALA A 488 5.68 1.89 -38.94
N THR A 489 4.55 2.05 -39.61
CA THR A 489 3.22 1.69 -39.10
C THR A 489 3.20 0.19 -38.84
N GLY A 490 4.06 -0.23 -37.90
CA GLY A 490 4.19 -1.60 -37.43
C GLY A 490 2.98 -1.87 -36.57
N ALA A 491 2.14 -2.74 -37.11
CA ALA A 491 0.96 -3.29 -36.48
C ALA A 491 0.08 -2.22 -35.80
N GLN A 492 -0.79 -1.61 -36.58
CA GLN A 492 -2.02 -1.03 -36.04
C GLN A 492 -2.66 -2.09 -35.14
N ARG A 493 -2.52 -1.93 -33.83
CA ARG A 493 -3.29 -2.72 -32.90
C ARG A 493 -4.63 -1.99 -32.74
N ASP A 494 -5.70 -2.70 -33.02
CA ASP A 494 -7.03 -2.21 -32.71
C ASP A 494 -7.10 -1.89 -31.20
N PRO A 495 -7.84 -0.83 -30.79
CA PRO A 495 -8.03 -0.55 -29.37
C PRO A 495 -8.55 -1.79 -28.67
N VAL A 496 -7.82 -2.32 -27.71
CA VAL A 496 -8.30 -3.41 -26.88
C VAL A 496 -9.33 -2.80 -25.95
N LYS A 497 -10.58 -3.23 -26.05
CA LYS A 497 -11.61 -2.88 -25.08
C LYS A 497 -11.34 -3.67 -23.81
N LEU A 498 -10.67 -3.04 -22.86
CA LEU A 498 -10.53 -3.61 -21.53
C LEU A 498 -11.87 -3.57 -20.82
N GLN A 499 -12.10 -4.59 -19.99
CA GLN A 499 -13.28 -4.74 -19.13
C GLN A 499 -12.83 -4.67 -17.67
N ASN A 500 -13.74 -4.31 -16.77
CA ASN A 500 -13.49 -4.41 -15.35
C ASN A 500 -13.24 -5.87 -14.98
N GLN A 501 -12.19 -6.13 -14.20
CA GLN A 501 -11.98 -7.45 -13.62
C GLN A 501 -12.83 -7.62 -12.36
N THR A 502 -13.27 -8.84 -12.11
CA THR A 502 -14.11 -9.15 -10.96
C THR A 502 -13.69 -10.46 -10.31
N ALA A 503 -13.69 -10.51 -8.99
CA ALA A 503 -13.44 -11.73 -8.24
C ALA A 503 -14.66 -12.10 -7.38
N THR A 504 -15.07 -13.36 -7.44
CA THR A 504 -16.04 -13.95 -6.52
C THR A 504 -15.30 -14.88 -5.58
N THR A 505 -15.31 -14.56 -4.29
CA THR A 505 -14.49 -15.20 -3.27
C THR A 505 -15.35 -15.88 -2.22
N LEU A 506 -15.09 -17.16 -1.97
CA LEU A 506 -15.50 -17.89 -0.76
C LEU A 506 -14.33 -17.86 0.22
N GLU A 507 -14.60 -17.45 1.45
CA GLU A 507 -13.61 -17.40 2.52
C GLU A 507 -14.17 -18.04 3.79
N ILE A 508 -13.34 -18.83 4.50
CA ILE A 508 -13.65 -19.44 5.79
C ILE A 508 -12.43 -19.32 6.67
N GLY A 509 -12.62 -18.98 7.92
CA GLY A 509 -11.51 -18.84 8.85
C GLY A 509 -11.93 -18.74 10.31
N GLY A 510 -10.92 -18.55 11.12
CA GLY A 510 -11.05 -18.30 12.56
C GLY A 510 -9.92 -17.42 13.06
N ARG A 511 -10.16 -16.78 14.19
CA ARG A 511 -9.18 -15.95 14.90
C ARG A 511 -9.48 -15.98 16.38
N GLY A 512 -8.46 -15.73 17.18
CA GLY A 512 -8.65 -15.67 18.63
C GLY A 512 -7.36 -15.81 19.41
N ASP A 513 -7.56 -16.01 20.71
CA ASP A 513 -6.50 -16.26 21.68
C ASP A 513 -6.55 -17.72 22.13
N SER A 514 -5.38 -18.28 22.39
CA SER A 514 -5.22 -19.64 22.88
C SER A 514 -4.01 -19.73 23.82
N THR A 515 -3.78 -20.88 24.41
CA THR A 515 -2.56 -21.15 25.17
C THR A 515 -1.28 -21.01 24.36
N LEU A 516 -1.39 -21.05 23.02
CA LEU A 516 -0.26 -20.81 22.10
C LEU A 516 -0.09 -19.33 21.77
N GLY A 517 -1.00 -18.46 22.15
CA GLY A 517 -1.03 -17.03 21.86
C GLY A 517 -2.12 -16.63 20.87
N GLN A 518 -2.03 -15.40 20.38
CA GLN A 518 -2.95 -14.81 19.41
C GLN A 518 -2.73 -15.42 18.03
N TRP A 519 -3.80 -15.84 17.38
CA TRP A 519 -3.71 -16.49 16.08
C TRP A 519 -4.83 -16.07 15.12
N SER A 520 -4.56 -16.17 13.84
CA SER A 520 -5.57 -16.13 12.78
C SER A 520 -5.25 -17.17 11.71
N LEU A 521 -6.30 -17.76 11.15
CA LEU A 521 -6.23 -18.71 10.04
C LEU A 521 -7.39 -18.46 9.11
N ALA A 522 -7.11 -18.30 7.81
CA ALA A 522 -8.14 -18.19 6.79
C ALA A 522 -7.75 -19.03 5.57
N TRP A 523 -8.74 -19.68 4.98
CA TRP A 523 -8.67 -20.27 3.66
C TRP A 523 -9.61 -19.50 2.74
N TYR A 524 -9.19 -19.27 1.50
CA TYR A 524 -10.01 -18.63 0.50
C TYR A 524 -9.87 -19.30 -0.87
N TYR A 525 -10.95 -19.16 -1.66
CA TYR A 525 -11.02 -19.56 -3.05
C TYR A 525 -11.73 -18.47 -3.85
N ALA A 526 -11.06 -17.88 -4.82
CA ALA A 526 -11.58 -16.82 -5.66
C ALA A 526 -11.55 -17.21 -7.12
N GLN A 527 -12.64 -17.00 -7.83
CA GLN A 527 -12.71 -17.05 -9.29
C GLN A 527 -12.64 -15.63 -9.82
N VAL A 528 -11.59 -15.35 -10.60
CA VAL A 528 -11.38 -14.04 -11.22
C VAL A 528 -11.77 -14.12 -12.69
N ARG A 529 -12.50 -13.12 -13.16
CA ARG A 529 -12.90 -12.97 -14.56
C ARG A 529 -12.34 -11.67 -15.11
N HIS A 530 -11.94 -11.70 -16.38
CA HIS A 530 -11.34 -10.55 -17.08
C HIS A 530 -10.13 -9.99 -16.35
N GLU A 531 -9.31 -10.85 -15.74
CA GLU A 531 -8.15 -10.40 -14.97
C GLU A 531 -7.27 -9.47 -15.80
N LEU A 532 -6.92 -8.33 -15.25
CA LEU A 532 -6.05 -7.35 -15.88
C LEU A 532 -4.60 -7.77 -15.66
N LEU A 533 -3.97 -8.32 -16.67
CA LEU A 533 -2.58 -8.75 -16.62
C LEU A 533 -1.69 -7.83 -17.44
N SER A 534 -0.62 -7.37 -16.80
CA SER A 534 0.44 -6.59 -17.45
C SER A 534 1.48 -7.53 -18.02
N VAL A 535 1.71 -7.45 -19.32
CA VAL A 535 2.51 -8.44 -20.06
C VAL A 535 3.56 -7.75 -20.91
N LEU A 536 4.82 -8.15 -20.77
CA LEU A 536 5.88 -7.80 -21.72
C LEU A 536 5.84 -8.77 -22.90
N PRO A 537 5.57 -8.30 -24.13
CA PRO A 537 5.26 -9.17 -25.26
C PRO A 537 6.42 -10.05 -25.73
N ASP A 538 7.65 -9.63 -25.48
CA ASP A 538 8.87 -10.39 -25.82
C ASP A 538 10.02 -10.04 -24.87
N ALA A 539 11.13 -10.78 -24.97
CA ALA A 539 12.31 -10.61 -24.10
C ALA A 539 12.99 -9.23 -24.20
N ASN A 540 12.81 -8.52 -25.30
CA ASN A 540 13.40 -7.20 -25.56
C ASN A 540 12.41 -6.05 -25.33
N ALA A 541 11.14 -6.36 -25.03
CA ALA A 541 10.14 -5.34 -24.78
C ALA A 541 10.42 -4.65 -23.46
N THR A 542 10.42 -3.32 -23.48
CA THR A 542 10.59 -2.47 -22.29
C THR A 542 9.25 -1.99 -21.75
N THR A 543 8.24 -1.91 -22.61
CA THR A 543 6.91 -1.40 -22.28
C THR A 543 5.90 -2.54 -22.23
N PRO A 544 5.31 -2.84 -21.07
CA PRO A 544 4.21 -3.80 -20.97
C PRO A 544 2.92 -3.19 -21.52
N TYR A 545 1.98 -4.04 -21.89
CA TYR A 545 0.60 -3.69 -22.15
C TYR A 545 -0.33 -4.53 -21.27
N GLU A 546 -1.50 -4.02 -20.97
CA GLU A 546 -2.52 -4.75 -20.25
C GLU A 546 -3.51 -5.42 -21.18
N LEU A 547 -3.98 -6.58 -20.76
CA LEU A 547 -5.03 -7.34 -21.42
C LEU A 547 -5.95 -7.94 -20.36
N ASN A 548 -7.19 -8.23 -20.75
CA ASN A 548 -8.05 -9.11 -19.96
C ASN A 548 -7.70 -10.55 -20.28
N ALA A 549 -7.26 -11.28 -19.27
CA ALA A 549 -6.89 -12.68 -19.37
C ALA A 549 -8.12 -13.62 -19.39
N SER A 550 -7.88 -14.87 -19.75
CA SER A 550 -8.79 -15.99 -19.47
C SER A 550 -9.10 -16.07 -17.99
N PRO A 551 -10.22 -16.71 -17.59
CA PRO A 551 -10.54 -16.87 -16.18
C PRO A 551 -9.38 -17.49 -15.40
N THR A 552 -9.16 -16.97 -14.18
CA THR A 552 -8.11 -17.44 -13.28
C THR A 552 -8.71 -17.87 -11.95
N VAL A 553 -7.96 -18.65 -11.21
CA VAL A 553 -8.29 -19.09 -9.84
C VAL A 553 -7.21 -18.57 -8.91
N HIS A 554 -7.64 -17.92 -7.84
CA HIS A 554 -6.78 -17.50 -6.73
C HIS A 554 -7.22 -18.19 -5.47
N GLN A 555 -6.43 -19.11 -4.96
CA GLN A 555 -6.73 -19.81 -3.72
C GLN A 555 -5.53 -19.84 -2.79
N GLY A 556 -5.78 -19.92 -1.50
CA GLY A 556 -4.68 -19.95 -0.55
C GLY A 556 -5.09 -20.14 0.89
N VAL A 557 -4.05 -20.23 1.73
CA VAL A 557 -4.14 -20.28 3.19
C VAL A 557 -3.28 -19.17 3.77
N GLU A 558 -3.84 -18.44 4.70
CA GLU A 558 -3.23 -17.32 5.40
C GLU A 558 -3.26 -17.59 6.89
N ALA A 559 -2.08 -17.64 7.53
CA ALA A 559 -1.97 -17.94 8.95
C ALA A 559 -1.02 -16.97 9.65
N SER A 560 -1.36 -16.55 10.85
CA SER A 560 -0.48 -15.82 11.76
C SER A 560 -0.59 -16.34 13.17
N LEU A 561 0.52 -16.23 13.91
CA LEU A 561 0.61 -16.62 15.31
C LEU A 561 1.60 -15.69 16.03
N LEU A 562 1.17 -15.11 17.15
CA LEU A 562 2.00 -14.39 18.10
C LEU A 562 1.96 -15.10 19.44
N SER A 563 3.05 -15.81 19.76
CA SER A 563 3.16 -16.67 20.95
C SER A 563 4.02 -16.03 22.02
N PRO A 564 3.53 -15.80 23.24
CA PRO A 564 4.38 -15.61 24.41
C PRO A 564 4.97 -16.97 24.79
N LEU A 565 6.26 -17.20 24.51
CA LEU A 565 6.91 -18.48 24.76
C LEU A 565 7.36 -18.65 26.21
N TRP A 566 7.82 -17.57 26.83
CA TRP A 566 8.37 -17.58 28.17
C TRP A 566 8.32 -16.18 28.78
N SER A 567 7.83 -16.09 30.00
CA SER A 567 7.78 -14.86 30.79
C SER A 567 8.33 -15.19 32.19
N PRO A 568 9.62 -14.96 32.45
CA PRO A 568 10.22 -15.18 33.75
C PRO A 568 9.70 -14.18 34.80
N ASP A 569 9.84 -14.53 36.08
CA ASP A 569 9.33 -13.75 37.22
C ASP A 569 9.98 -12.36 37.35
N ASP A 570 11.11 -12.10 36.68
CA ASP A 570 11.79 -10.82 36.64
C ASP A 570 11.15 -9.81 35.67
N GLY A 571 10.10 -10.20 34.93
CA GLY A 571 9.36 -9.37 34.01
C GLY A 571 9.89 -9.37 32.57
N GLY A 572 10.85 -10.23 32.21
CA GLY A 572 11.28 -10.42 30.82
C GLY A 572 10.22 -11.16 30.00
N GLN A 573 10.28 -11.06 28.67
CA GLN A 573 9.36 -11.75 27.77
C GLN A 573 10.05 -12.29 26.53
N LEU A 574 9.94 -13.60 26.30
CA LEU A 574 10.31 -14.22 25.03
C LEU A 574 9.04 -14.43 24.20
N SER A 575 9.00 -13.88 23.02
CA SER A 575 7.86 -14.00 22.08
C SER A 575 8.31 -14.51 20.71
N LEU A 576 7.43 -15.26 20.05
CA LEU A 576 7.61 -15.73 18.67
C LEU A 576 6.43 -15.22 17.84
N ARG A 577 6.73 -14.43 16.82
CA ARG A 577 5.76 -13.96 15.81
C ARG A 577 5.99 -14.72 14.51
N GLN A 578 4.94 -15.25 13.92
CA GLN A 578 5.00 -16.00 12.68
C GLN A 578 3.88 -15.60 11.74
N SER A 579 4.18 -15.56 10.46
CA SER A 579 3.22 -15.37 9.38
C SER A 579 3.52 -16.36 8.25
N TYR A 580 2.50 -17.02 7.75
CA TYR A 580 2.61 -17.95 6.63
C TYR A 580 1.49 -17.69 5.63
N THR A 581 1.88 -17.67 4.36
CA THR A 581 0.96 -17.53 3.23
C THR A 581 1.24 -18.63 2.22
N PHE A 582 0.22 -19.41 1.91
CA PHE A 582 0.18 -20.31 0.76
C PHE A 582 -0.66 -19.67 -0.33
N SER A 583 -0.14 -19.56 -1.54
CA SER A 583 -0.78 -18.91 -2.70
C SER A 583 -0.68 -19.81 -3.92
N ASP A 584 -1.83 -20.26 -4.41
CA ASP A 584 -1.93 -21.01 -5.64
C ASP A 584 -2.83 -20.23 -6.62
N PHE A 585 -2.18 -19.51 -7.54
CA PHE A 585 -2.81 -18.65 -8.53
C PHE A 585 -2.47 -19.18 -9.91
N HIS A 586 -3.50 -19.49 -10.70
CA HIS A 586 -3.31 -20.13 -11.99
C HIS A 586 -4.43 -19.78 -12.97
N TYR A 587 -4.14 -19.94 -14.26
CA TYR A 587 -5.15 -19.89 -15.30
C TYR A 587 -6.13 -21.06 -15.15
N ARG A 588 -7.30 -20.90 -15.72
CA ARG A 588 -8.29 -21.94 -15.81
C ARG A 588 -8.62 -22.18 -17.29
N ASP A 589 -8.12 -23.29 -17.84
CA ASP A 589 -8.34 -23.70 -19.23
C ASP A 589 -7.98 -22.60 -20.25
N ASP A 590 -6.84 -21.91 -20.07
CA ASP A 590 -6.37 -20.92 -21.04
C ASP A 590 -5.91 -21.62 -22.32
N ASP A 591 -6.30 -21.09 -23.50
CA ASP A 591 -6.00 -21.71 -24.81
C ASP A 591 -4.50 -21.89 -25.08
N ARG A 592 -3.65 -21.06 -24.48
CA ARG A 592 -2.20 -21.08 -24.68
C ARG A 592 -1.44 -21.64 -23.47
N PHE A 593 -1.84 -21.23 -22.29
CA PHE A 593 -1.12 -21.50 -21.05
C PHE A 593 -1.76 -22.60 -20.21
N GLY A 594 -2.92 -23.13 -20.62
CA GLY A 594 -3.64 -24.18 -19.88
C GLY A 594 -3.95 -23.73 -18.46
N ASP A 595 -3.45 -24.49 -17.48
CA ASP A 595 -3.57 -24.20 -16.04
C ASP A 595 -2.24 -23.71 -15.43
N ASN A 596 -1.41 -23.06 -16.22
CA ASN A 596 -0.14 -22.50 -15.74
C ASN A 596 -0.37 -21.51 -14.59
N ARG A 597 0.61 -21.47 -13.71
CA ARG A 597 0.61 -20.53 -12.60
C ARG A 597 0.81 -19.10 -13.09
N LEU A 598 0.14 -18.17 -12.42
CA LEU A 598 0.42 -16.75 -12.59
C LEU A 598 1.82 -16.46 -12.03
N PRO A 599 2.69 -15.78 -12.81
CA PRO A 599 4.05 -15.51 -12.41
C PRO A 599 4.14 -14.31 -11.45
N GLY A 600 5.34 -14.10 -10.88
CA GLY A 600 5.64 -12.91 -10.06
C GLY A 600 5.39 -13.10 -8.56
N LEU A 601 4.76 -14.20 -8.14
CA LEU A 601 4.50 -14.52 -6.72
C LEU A 601 5.01 -15.90 -6.31
N PRO A 602 5.51 -16.02 -5.06
CA PRO A 602 5.85 -17.32 -4.50
C PRO A 602 4.58 -18.11 -4.11
N MET A 603 4.65 -19.44 -4.18
CA MET A 603 3.61 -20.32 -3.66
C MET A 603 3.60 -20.35 -2.14
N HIS A 604 4.78 -20.30 -1.54
CA HIS A 604 4.94 -20.32 -0.10
C HIS A 604 5.77 -19.11 0.32
N TYR A 605 5.26 -18.38 1.28
CA TYR A 605 5.90 -17.23 1.90
C TYR A 605 5.77 -17.34 3.41
N TYR A 606 6.92 -17.35 4.10
CA TYR A 606 6.97 -17.44 5.54
C TYR A 606 7.86 -16.32 6.10
N GLN A 607 7.42 -15.73 7.20
CA GLN A 607 8.20 -14.79 8.00
C GLN A 607 8.08 -15.18 9.47
N GLY A 608 9.20 -15.15 10.19
CA GLY A 608 9.26 -15.45 11.62
C GLY A 608 10.20 -14.50 12.35
N GLU A 609 9.84 -14.16 13.59
CA GLU A 609 10.67 -13.34 14.48
C GLU A 609 10.60 -13.94 15.89
N LEU A 610 11.77 -14.26 16.44
CA LEU A 610 11.95 -14.61 17.84
C LEU A 610 12.55 -13.40 18.56
N ARG A 611 11.86 -12.90 19.59
CA ARG A 611 12.23 -11.68 20.30
C ARG A 611 12.22 -11.88 21.80
N TYR A 612 13.26 -11.38 22.45
CA TYR A 612 13.32 -11.26 23.91
C TYR A 612 13.38 -9.80 24.33
N ASP A 613 12.47 -9.39 25.18
CA ASP A 613 12.40 -8.08 25.81
C ASP A 613 12.81 -8.21 27.27
N TRP A 614 13.84 -7.44 27.70
CA TRP A 614 14.31 -7.39 29.09
C TRP A 614 13.56 -6.32 29.88
N PRO A 615 13.33 -6.51 31.18
CA PRO A 615 12.64 -5.52 32.02
C PRO A 615 13.32 -4.17 32.08
N GLN A 616 14.64 -4.14 31.84
CA GLN A 616 15.45 -2.91 31.85
C GLN A 616 15.30 -2.08 30.56
N GLY A 617 14.50 -2.56 29.60
CA GLY A 617 14.25 -1.90 28.33
C GLY A 617 15.11 -2.36 27.16
N PHE A 618 16.09 -3.25 27.37
CA PHE A 618 16.81 -3.88 26.26
C PHE A 618 15.90 -4.85 25.50
N PHE A 619 16.16 -5.01 24.21
CA PHE A 619 15.53 -6.07 23.42
C PHE A 619 16.51 -6.65 22.40
N ALA A 620 16.27 -7.91 22.03
CA ALA A 620 16.96 -8.59 20.94
C ALA A 620 15.95 -9.42 20.15
N ALA A 621 15.99 -9.30 18.84
CA ALA A 621 15.16 -10.07 17.94
C ALA A 621 16.03 -10.76 16.88
N PHE A 622 15.65 -11.98 16.51
CA PHE A 622 16.17 -12.70 15.36
C PHE A 622 15.02 -12.98 14.41
N ASN A 623 15.18 -12.64 13.15
CA ASN A 623 14.14 -12.77 12.15
C ASN A 623 14.59 -13.59 10.94
N THR A 624 13.61 -14.17 10.26
CA THR A 624 13.81 -14.92 9.02
C THR A 624 12.66 -14.70 8.05
N GLN A 625 12.99 -14.68 6.76
CA GLN A 625 12.03 -14.74 5.67
C GLN A 625 12.42 -15.89 4.75
N TRP A 626 11.44 -16.73 4.40
CA TRP A 626 11.60 -17.80 3.45
C TRP A 626 10.58 -17.69 2.32
N VAL A 627 11.06 -17.82 1.08
CA VAL A 627 10.32 -17.63 -0.16
C VAL A 627 10.57 -18.81 -1.07
N SER A 628 9.51 -19.46 -1.57
CA SER A 628 9.64 -20.52 -2.59
C SER A 628 10.00 -19.93 -3.95
N LYS A 629 10.37 -20.80 -4.90
CA LYS A 629 10.64 -20.37 -6.29
C LYS A 629 9.46 -19.60 -6.89
N VAL A 630 9.76 -18.64 -7.76
CA VAL A 630 8.78 -17.78 -8.43
C VAL A 630 8.86 -17.97 -9.94
N ALA A 631 7.73 -18.22 -10.60
CA ALA A 631 7.66 -18.26 -12.05
C ALA A 631 7.94 -16.85 -12.63
N VAL A 632 8.77 -16.78 -13.67
CA VAL A 632 9.23 -15.51 -14.28
C VAL A 632 8.35 -15.10 -15.44
N ASP A 633 7.71 -16.07 -16.11
CA ASP A 633 6.84 -15.82 -17.26
C ASP A 633 5.53 -16.62 -17.18
N TYR A 634 4.54 -16.18 -17.95
CA TYR A 634 3.22 -16.85 -18.00
C TYR A 634 3.29 -18.26 -18.61
N ALA A 635 4.32 -18.55 -19.41
CA ALA A 635 4.57 -19.90 -19.92
C ALA A 635 5.12 -20.85 -18.85
N ASN A 636 5.52 -20.33 -17.68
CA ASN A 636 6.23 -21.05 -16.62
C ASN A 636 7.52 -21.73 -17.10
N SER A 637 8.15 -21.12 -18.10
CA SER A 637 9.34 -21.68 -18.74
C SER A 637 10.62 -21.48 -17.94
N TYR A 638 10.63 -20.48 -17.04
CA TYR A 638 11.78 -20.13 -16.21
C TYR A 638 11.36 -19.71 -14.79
N TYR A 639 12.27 -19.84 -13.80
CA TYR A 639 11.98 -19.57 -12.40
C TYR A 639 13.13 -18.81 -11.72
N ALA A 640 12.78 -17.82 -10.90
CA ALA A 640 13.66 -17.29 -9.87
C ALA A 640 13.80 -18.31 -8.72
N ASP A 641 15.01 -18.41 -8.15
CA ASP A 641 15.30 -19.41 -7.11
C ASP A 641 14.61 -19.11 -5.78
N PRO A 642 14.31 -20.15 -5.00
CA PRO A 642 13.88 -20.00 -3.63
C PRO A 642 15.02 -19.43 -2.78
N TYR A 643 14.67 -18.71 -1.71
CA TYR A 643 15.66 -18.17 -0.80
C TYR A 643 15.19 -18.15 0.65
N ALA A 644 16.16 -18.09 1.57
CA ALA A 644 15.97 -17.75 2.95
C ALA A 644 16.95 -16.64 3.34
N ILE A 645 16.47 -15.63 4.03
CA ILE A 645 17.28 -14.56 4.59
C ILE A 645 17.05 -14.46 6.09
N PHE A 646 18.08 -14.04 6.80
CA PHE A 646 18.10 -13.92 8.25
C PHE A 646 18.53 -12.52 8.65
N GLY A 647 17.94 -12.00 9.72
CA GLY A 647 18.27 -10.72 10.29
C GLY A 647 18.27 -10.74 11.81
N ALA A 648 18.76 -9.69 12.41
CA ALA A 648 18.72 -9.47 13.84
C ALA A 648 18.55 -7.99 14.16
N THR A 649 17.75 -7.71 15.19
CA THR A 649 17.58 -6.35 15.70
C THR A 649 17.89 -6.32 17.18
N LEU A 650 18.73 -5.40 17.61
CA LEU A 650 19.10 -5.17 19.00
C LEU A 650 18.72 -3.75 19.36
N GLY A 651 18.28 -3.49 20.58
CA GLY A 651 17.99 -2.12 20.95
C GLY A 651 17.69 -1.92 22.41
N TYR A 652 17.37 -0.69 22.73
CA TYR A 652 17.02 -0.26 24.06
C TYR A 652 15.90 0.78 24.01
N ASN A 653 14.85 0.55 24.78
CA ASN A 653 13.76 1.47 25.04
C ASN A 653 13.90 1.98 26.47
N ALA A 654 14.11 3.26 26.65
CA ALA A 654 14.21 3.84 27.98
C ALA A 654 12.90 3.61 28.76
N PRO A 655 12.96 3.25 30.05
CA PRO A 655 11.75 2.96 30.85
C PRO A 655 10.77 4.13 30.95
N LYS A 656 11.24 5.36 30.75
CA LYS A 656 10.40 6.57 30.72
C LYS A 656 9.79 6.86 29.36
N GLY A 657 10.17 6.09 28.32
CA GLY A 657 9.75 6.34 26.94
C GLY A 657 10.41 7.57 26.28
N ASP A 658 11.33 8.26 26.97
CA ASP A 658 11.92 9.50 26.51
C ASP A 658 13.00 9.30 25.43
N TRP A 659 13.58 8.09 25.31
CA TRP A 659 14.47 7.79 24.21
C TRP A 659 14.55 6.28 23.88
N GLN A 660 14.90 5.99 22.66
CA GLN A 660 15.03 4.67 22.08
C GLN A 660 16.24 4.62 21.16
N THR A 661 16.95 3.50 21.13
CA THR A 661 17.99 3.25 20.12
C THR A 661 17.92 1.80 19.64
N TRP A 662 18.35 1.58 18.41
CA TRP A 662 18.34 0.26 17.79
C TRP A 662 19.48 0.09 16.79
N LEU A 663 19.86 -1.18 16.60
CA LEU A 663 20.76 -1.69 15.58
C LEU A 663 20.02 -2.78 14.82
N ASP A 664 19.83 -2.61 13.51
CA ASP A 664 19.14 -3.54 12.62
C ASP A 664 20.15 -4.13 11.62
N LEU A 665 20.27 -5.47 11.65
CA LEU A 665 21.18 -6.24 10.81
C LEU A 665 20.32 -7.07 9.85
N ARG A 666 20.48 -6.84 8.55
CA ARG A 666 19.69 -7.47 7.49
C ARG A 666 20.52 -8.40 6.65
N ASN A 667 19.91 -9.49 6.18
CA ASN A 667 20.53 -10.49 5.32
C ASN A 667 21.93 -10.93 5.82
N LEU A 668 21.99 -11.42 7.08
CA LEU A 668 23.23 -11.78 7.77
C LEU A 668 24.11 -12.81 7.01
N THR A 669 23.50 -13.58 6.12
CA THR A 669 24.21 -14.59 5.30
C THR A 669 24.64 -14.07 3.93
N ASP A 670 24.42 -12.78 3.65
CA ASP A 670 24.67 -12.15 2.36
C ASP A 670 24.12 -12.97 1.18
N LYS A 671 22.89 -13.47 1.35
CA LYS A 671 22.23 -14.26 0.31
C LYS A 671 21.89 -13.38 -0.90
N HIS A 672 22.36 -13.75 -2.07
CA HIS A 672 21.93 -13.13 -3.33
C HIS A 672 20.59 -13.74 -3.75
N TYR A 673 19.59 -12.90 -4.04
CA TYR A 673 18.23 -13.34 -4.37
C TYR A 673 17.49 -12.30 -5.20
N ALA A 674 16.48 -12.76 -5.95
CA ALA A 674 15.52 -11.90 -6.63
C ALA A 674 14.41 -11.50 -5.64
N ALA A 675 14.33 -10.23 -5.28
CA ALA A 675 13.26 -9.72 -4.40
C ALA A 675 11.93 -9.64 -5.15
N THR A 676 11.95 -9.15 -6.40
CA THR A 676 10.76 -9.07 -7.24
C THR A 676 11.04 -9.58 -8.65
N VAL A 677 9.94 -9.97 -9.31
CA VAL A 677 9.94 -10.40 -10.70
C VAL A 677 8.92 -9.55 -11.46
N THR A 678 9.26 -9.11 -12.67
CA THR A 678 8.32 -8.52 -13.62
C THR A 678 8.02 -9.54 -14.69
N PRO A 679 6.78 -10.02 -14.78
CA PRO A 679 6.44 -11.15 -15.64
C PRO A 679 6.67 -10.91 -17.13
N GLY A 680 7.30 -11.89 -17.79
CA GLY A 680 7.36 -12.00 -19.24
C GLY A 680 6.20 -12.83 -19.78
N TYR A 681 5.92 -12.69 -21.09
CA TYR A 681 4.87 -13.48 -21.72
C TYR A 681 5.31 -14.95 -21.90
N ASP A 682 6.45 -15.16 -22.56
CA ASP A 682 7.05 -16.48 -22.77
C ASP A 682 8.54 -16.26 -23.09
N ASP A 683 9.39 -16.46 -22.12
CA ASP A 683 10.83 -16.28 -22.26
C ASP A 683 11.54 -17.55 -22.81
N LYS A 684 10.77 -18.61 -23.12
CA LYS A 684 11.24 -19.85 -23.76
C LYS A 684 12.38 -20.53 -22.99
N GLY A 685 12.35 -20.46 -21.67
CA GLY A 685 13.39 -21.02 -20.80
C GLY A 685 14.68 -20.21 -20.75
N LEU A 686 14.70 -18.99 -21.29
CA LEU A 686 15.86 -18.12 -21.25
C LEU A 686 15.89 -17.27 -19.98
N ASP A 687 17.08 -16.98 -19.48
CA ASP A 687 17.30 -16.04 -18.39
C ASP A 687 17.20 -14.60 -18.89
N ALA A 688 15.97 -14.11 -19.01
CA ALA A 688 15.71 -12.73 -19.42
C ALA A 688 15.86 -11.77 -18.22
N ALA A 689 16.12 -10.48 -18.50
CA ALA A 689 16.21 -9.44 -17.48
C ALA A 689 14.82 -9.10 -16.92
N ARG A 690 14.36 -9.86 -15.92
CA ARG A 690 13.03 -9.77 -15.31
C ARG A 690 13.06 -9.48 -13.81
N SER A 691 14.22 -9.60 -13.18
CA SER A 691 14.34 -9.59 -11.73
C SER A 691 14.96 -8.31 -11.19
N THR A 692 14.53 -7.91 -10.00
CA THR A 692 15.21 -6.90 -9.18
C THR A 692 15.91 -7.62 -8.03
N PRO A 693 17.21 -7.39 -7.80
CA PRO A 693 17.93 -8.01 -6.69
C PRO A 693 17.41 -7.52 -5.34
N GLY A 694 17.42 -8.39 -4.36
CA GLY A 694 17.22 -8.01 -2.97
C GLY A 694 18.49 -7.45 -2.35
N GLU A 695 18.34 -6.71 -1.27
CA GLU A 695 19.45 -6.11 -0.52
C GLU A 695 20.38 -7.21 0.03
N GLY A 696 21.69 -7.03 -0.14
CA GLY A 696 22.73 -7.86 0.47
C GLY A 696 22.85 -7.63 1.98
N MET A 697 23.93 -8.08 2.60
CA MET A 697 24.18 -7.83 4.01
C MET A 697 24.25 -6.34 4.30
N ALA A 698 23.42 -5.86 5.24
CA ALA A 698 23.30 -4.44 5.57
C ALA A 698 23.14 -4.23 7.08
N MET A 699 23.55 -3.05 7.54
CA MET A 699 23.49 -2.64 8.94
C MET A 699 22.95 -1.22 9.03
N TYR A 700 21.99 -1.00 9.94
CA TYR A 700 21.37 0.28 10.21
C TYR A 700 21.34 0.55 11.70
N VAL A 701 21.47 1.81 12.09
CA VAL A 701 21.38 2.26 13.47
C VAL A 701 20.48 3.47 13.54
N GLY A 702 19.69 3.55 14.59
CA GLY A 702 18.81 4.69 14.82
C GLY A 702 18.67 5.05 16.29
N VAL A 703 18.29 6.30 16.49
CA VAL A 703 17.95 6.85 17.79
C VAL A 703 16.69 7.72 17.65
N SER A 704 15.80 7.62 18.61
CA SER A 704 14.63 8.50 18.77
C SER A 704 14.68 9.09 20.17
N TRP A 705 14.40 10.38 20.27
CA TRP A 705 14.24 11.10 21.53
C TRP A 705 12.90 11.81 21.54
N SER A 706 12.19 11.74 22.67
CA SER A 706 10.87 12.33 22.87
C SER A 706 10.83 13.20 24.11
N LEU A 707 10.21 14.37 23.99
CA LEU A 707 9.76 15.20 25.11
C LEU A 707 8.28 14.85 25.33
N LEU A 708 8.01 14.12 26.40
CA LEU A 708 6.67 13.68 26.77
C LEU A 708 5.85 14.83 27.40
#